data_f274c95f8cb7af6d8c04a3e221403737
#
_entry.id   f274c95f8cb7af6d8c04a3e221403737
#
_cell.length_a   1.000
_cell.length_b   1.000
_cell.length_c   1.000
_cell.angle_alpha   90.00
_cell.angle_beta   90.00
_cell.angle_gamma   90.00
#
_symmetry.space_group_name_H-M   'P 1'
#
loop_
_entity.id
_entity.type
_entity.pdbx_description
1 polymer ?
#
loop_
_entity_poly.entity_id
_entity_poly.type
_entity_poly.pdbx_seq_one_letter_code
_entity_poly.pdbx_strand_id
1 'polypeptide(L)'
;MRSRQRLRDFIAVLLGFRRKNDMDSRLRQEIAFHIDMATEQKMQRGMAPDEARRTALVEFGGREQWRESARDEVRSRPLEELLRDARYALRSLRRAPAFTAAAIATLALSIGATTSIFSVVNAVLLRRLPYPNADRIVALCEKNLTKPEQPVCGVGSLNPGNFLAWHDRVSSLEASAAFVEQRVAITANGADPIAAQSRFTTAEIFKVLGARPSLGRFFTVDEDKPGGPNVLVLSHALWQQHFGGDPGIVGRQLRMNEREYTVIGVTAADFGLYDPVDVWMPIQFTAAQRSAPGRFLRAVGLLKPGASLEEADRELKRVALERQRELPAFNTNMTALARPLRQQLVGNAERALWTLLAAVGFLLLIACANVANLLLARAADRGREVAVRISLGASPTRIMRQLLTESVLLSVIAAAIGLVIAVKGTEALVALVPSGISTVQSLADVSVEWRVLAFTGLVAIGTGLLFGVAPARQAVKGDVQETLKEGGRGGSGASRSSARLRSALVVAEMSLALVLLTSAGLMVRSFAALEQVDLGFRPEGVLTARLTLPFRKYTNDTAVVRLFQAAESRVAAMPGVKAVGWISYLPLTGMRAVQGFNVEGRPTLDMSAAPGGDMRAVTPNYFAAMGIPLREGRGFTETDRMGTPDVAVVSQSLARAFWSDSSAIGHYLLYQWDRPERVRIVGVAADVHDDGPDKEAYMEIYRPLTQFPYNSMALVVRGAGDPTRYAQPVRAAIREVDRELPLATVEPMTSLVSRAMGTTRLSTVLFGLFGILGLVLAAIGIYGVMTYTVQQRRQEIGIRVALGASPRDVLRLVVWRGALLSLTGIAFGLVGALVASGLMRNLLFGVPPHDAPTFLAIAVVLACVGVLAAYVPGLKATRVDPVAVLRGE
;
A
#
# COMPACT_ATOMS: atom_id res chain seq x y z
N MET A 1 -23.92 7.11 -28.84
CA MET A 1 -24.87 8.22 -28.97
C MET A 1 -26.06 8.20 -27.98
N ARG A 2 -26.68 7.06 -27.67
CA ARG A 2 -27.85 6.95 -26.73
C ARG A 2 -27.54 7.29 -25.26
N SER A 3 -26.32 7.08 -24.75
CA SER A 3 -25.95 7.42 -23.36
C SER A 3 -25.76 8.93 -23.12
N ARG A 4 -25.21 9.67 -24.10
CA ARG A 4 -25.07 11.14 -24.03
C ARG A 4 -26.44 11.85 -24.08
N GLN A 5 -27.40 11.28 -24.77
CA GLN A 5 -28.75 11.84 -24.84
C GLN A 5 -29.51 11.62 -23.53
N ARG A 6 -29.40 10.43 -22.91
CA ARG A 6 -29.95 10.16 -21.56
C ARG A 6 -29.35 11.02 -20.46
N LEU A 7 -28.06 11.31 -20.53
CA LEU A 7 -27.40 12.21 -19.57
C LEU A 7 -27.84 13.67 -19.76
N ARG A 8 -28.03 14.14 -21.01
CA ARG A 8 -28.56 15.46 -21.31
C ARG A 8 -30.03 15.61 -20.90
N ASP A 9 -30.83 14.57 -21.09
CA ASP A 9 -32.25 14.57 -20.67
C ASP A 9 -32.36 14.50 -19.14
N PHE A 10 -31.50 13.74 -18.46
CA PHE A 10 -31.39 13.71 -17.00
C PHE A 10 -30.94 15.06 -16.42
N ILE A 11 -29.94 15.68 -17.02
CA ILE A 11 -29.46 17.03 -16.63
C ILE A 11 -30.54 18.10 -16.92
N ALA A 12 -31.29 18.00 -18.01
CA ALA A 12 -32.38 18.91 -18.33
C ALA A 12 -33.59 18.76 -17.41
N VAL A 13 -33.86 17.55 -16.92
CA VAL A 13 -34.86 17.26 -15.87
C VAL A 13 -34.38 17.80 -14.51
N LEU A 14 -33.10 17.61 -14.17
CA LEU A 14 -32.47 18.12 -12.96
C LEU A 14 -32.43 19.66 -12.92
N LEU A 15 -32.23 20.32 -14.06
CA LEU A 15 -32.14 21.76 -14.16
C LEU A 15 -33.49 22.48 -14.34
N GLY A 16 -34.60 21.75 -14.46
CA GLY A 16 -35.96 22.29 -14.45
C GLY A 16 -36.30 23.28 -15.62
N PHE A 17 -35.39 23.47 -16.57
CA PHE A 17 -35.48 24.57 -17.59
C PHE A 17 -36.46 24.29 -18.70
N ARG A 18 -36.78 23.04 -19.01
CA ARG A 18 -37.66 22.72 -20.14
C ARG A 18 -39.16 22.59 -19.78
N ARG A 19 -39.49 22.41 -18.51
CA ARG A 19 -40.89 22.26 -18.05
C ARG A 19 -41.57 23.61 -17.74
N LYS A 20 -40.84 24.67 -17.58
CA LYS A 20 -41.39 25.95 -17.09
C LYS A 20 -42.33 26.62 -18.09
N ASN A 21 -42.01 26.63 -19.38
CA ASN A 21 -42.85 27.27 -20.40
C ASN A 21 -44.09 26.43 -20.78
N ASP A 22 -43.98 25.09 -20.78
CA ASP A 22 -45.11 24.20 -21.07
C ASP A 22 -46.13 24.15 -19.92
N MET A 23 -45.69 24.27 -18.71
CA MET A 23 -46.53 24.27 -17.52
C MET A 23 -47.27 25.58 -17.32
N ASP A 24 -46.57 26.70 -17.57
CA ASP A 24 -47.20 28.02 -17.55
C ASP A 24 -48.28 28.18 -18.68
N SER A 25 -48.12 27.48 -19.79
CA SER A 25 -49.13 27.48 -20.87
C SER A 25 -50.32 26.60 -20.50
N ARG A 26 -50.11 25.44 -19.94
CA ARG A 26 -51.21 24.52 -19.47
C ARG A 26 -52.00 25.15 -18.31
N LEU A 27 -51.30 25.74 -17.32
CA LEU A 27 -52.00 26.40 -16.20
C LEU A 27 -52.84 27.61 -16.68
N ARG A 28 -52.36 28.36 -17.68
CA ARG A 28 -53.16 29.42 -18.31
C ARG A 28 -54.40 28.91 -19.01
N GLN A 29 -54.31 27.76 -19.72
CA GLN A 29 -55.43 27.14 -20.38
C GLN A 29 -56.44 26.60 -19.38
N GLU A 30 -55.99 25.98 -18.28
CA GLU A 30 -56.84 25.38 -17.26
C GLU A 30 -57.57 26.44 -16.42
N ILE A 31 -56.91 27.55 -16.05
CA ILE A 31 -57.53 28.70 -15.38
C ILE A 31 -58.54 29.38 -16.33
N ALA A 32 -58.20 29.57 -17.61
CA ALA A 32 -59.16 30.11 -18.61
C ALA A 32 -60.37 29.22 -18.74
N PHE A 33 -60.20 27.90 -18.85
CA PHE A 33 -61.28 26.92 -18.95
C PHE A 33 -62.23 26.98 -17.76
N HIS A 34 -61.71 27.03 -16.54
CA HIS A 34 -62.52 27.15 -15.33
C HIS A 34 -63.27 28.46 -15.21
N ILE A 35 -62.72 29.57 -15.65
CA ILE A 35 -63.38 30.87 -15.68
C ILE A 35 -64.52 30.87 -16.76
N ASP A 36 -64.23 30.31 -17.93
CA ASP A 36 -65.20 30.23 -19.00
C ASP A 36 -66.39 29.31 -18.61
N MET A 37 -66.12 28.14 -17.96
CA MET A 37 -67.17 27.25 -17.47
C MET A 37 -68.03 27.91 -16.35
N ALA A 38 -67.41 28.67 -15.42
CA ALA A 38 -68.13 29.39 -14.40
C ALA A 38 -68.95 30.54 -14.99
N THR A 39 -68.49 31.20 -16.05
CA THR A 39 -69.19 32.22 -16.79
C THR A 39 -70.42 31.63 -17.48
N GLU A 40 -70.26 30.47 -18.14
CA GLU A 40 -71.35 29.80 -18.83
C GLU A 40 -72.46 29.31 -17.88
N GLN A 41 -72.10 28.77 -16.70
CA GLN A 41 -73.07 28.39 -15.66
C GLN A 41 -73.90 29.61 -15.14
N LYS A 42 -73.27 30.79 -15.03
CA LYS A 42 -73.96 32.02 -14.63
C LYS A 42 -74.86 32.56 -15.70
N MET A 43 -74.45 32.48 -16.99
CA MET A 43 -75.29 32.82 -18.13
C MET A 43 -76.57 31.90 -18.23
N GLN A 44 -76.44 30.63 -17.95
CA GLN A 44 -77.54 29.68 -17.88
C GLN A 44 -78.52 29.97 -16.73
N ARG A 45 -78.10 30.73 -15.72
CA ARG A 45 -78.91 31.26 -14.60
C ARG A 45 -79.53 32.63 -14.88
N GLY A 46 -79.48 33.12 -16.10
CA GLY A 46 -80.11 34.35 -16.58
C GLY A 46 -79.31 35.65 -16.39
N MET A 47 -78.02 35.53 -16.13
CA MET A 47 -77.15 36.71 -15.95
C MET A 47 -76.63 37.19 -17.35
N ALA A 48 -76.54 38.52 -17.52
CA ALA A 48 -76.00 39.07 -18.76
C ALA A 48 -74.52 38.66 -18.97
N PRO A 49 -74.07 38.42 -20.23
CA PRO A 49 -72.73 37.82 -20.51
C PRO A 49 -71.56 38.62 -19.84
N ASP A 50 -71.61 39.94 -19.89
CA ASP A 50 -70.56 40.80 -19.30
C ASP A 50 -70.55 40.77 -17.77
N GLU A 51 -71.72 40.69 -17.17
CA GLU A 51 -71.92 40.58 -15.73
C GLU A 51 -71.57 39.16 -15.19
N ALA A 52 -71.91 38.13 -15.91
CA ALA A 52 -71.54 36.76 -15.64
C ALA A 52 -70.01 36.55 -15.61
N ARG A 53 -69.35 37.12 -16.59
CA ARG A 53 -67.90 37.04 -16.67
C ARG A 53 -67.18 37.84 -15.60
N ARG A 54 -67.69 39.03 -15.25
CA ARG A 54 -67.17 39.86 -14.18
C ARG A 54 -67.33 39.20 -12.81
N THR A 55 -68.45 38.61 -12.58
CA THR A 55 -68.75 37.89 -11.34
C THR A 55 -67.94 36.59 -11.19
N ALA A 56 -67.76 35.84 -12.28
CA ALA A 56 -66.88 34.66 -12.30
C ALA A 56 -65.41 35.02 -12.01
N LEU A 57 -64.92 36.14 -12.52
CA LEU A 57 -63.59 36.65 -12.24
C LEU A 57 -63.39 37.10 -10.81
N VAL A 58 -64.39 37.73 -10.18
CA VAL A 58 -64.35 38.15 -8.77
C VAL A 58 -64.42 36.94 -7.84
N GLU A 59 -65.25 35.95 -8.10
CA GLU A 59 -65.37 34.71 -7.30
C GLU A 59 -64.13 33.82 -7.43
N PHE A 60 -63.49 33.77 -8.59
CA PHE A 60 -62.27 32.98 -8.83
C PHE A 60 -61.07 33.56 -8.03
N GLY A 61 -61.13 34.83 -7.60
CA GLY A 61 -60.06 35.48 -6.87
C GLY A 61 -58.88 35.87 -7.77
N GLY A 62 -57.80 36.41 -7.18
CA GLY A 62 -56.67 36.94 -7.94
C GLY A 62 -55.95 35.89 -8.76
N ARG A 63 -55.95 35.98 -10.08
CA ARG A 63 -55.26 35.08 -11.02
C ARG A 63 -53.78 34.84 -10.68
N GLU A 64 -53.12 35.83 -10.14
CA GLU A 64 -51.71 35.76 -9.77
C GLU A 64 -51.50 34.95 -8.46
N GLN A 65 -52.42 35.03 -7.52
CA GLN A 65 -52.36 34.23 -6.25
C GLN A 65 -52.49 32.75 -6.53
N TRP A 66 -53.43 32.34 -7.41
CA TRP A 66 -53.59 30.93 -7.79
C TRP A 66 -52.42 30.42 -8.60
N ARG A 67 -51.83 31.26 -9.47
CA ARG A 67 -50.59 30.92 -10.20
C ARG A 67 -49.41 30.77 -9.25
N GLU A 68 -49.30 31.59 -8.23
CA GLU A 68 -48.23 31.49 -7.24
C GLU A 68 -48.41 30.24 -6.37
N SER A 69 -49.64 29.93 -5.93
CA SER A 69 -49.94 28.72 -5.14
C SER A 69 -49.70 27.44 -5.93
N ALA A 70 -50.16 27.32 -7.19
CA ALA A 70 -49.93 26.19 -8.06
C ALA A 70 -48.43 26.04 -8.47
N ARG A 71 -47.73 27.13 -8.66
CA ARG A 71 -46.28 27.13 -8.85
C ARG A 71 -45.54 26.63 -7.61
N ASP A 72 -46.03 26.95 -6.45
CA ASP A 72 -45.45 26.54 -5.19
C ASP A 72 -45.65 25.04 -4.87
N GLU A 73 -46.72 24.44 -5.36
CA GLU A 73 -47.01 23.01 -5.16
C GLU A 73 -46.24 22.08 -6.11
N VAL A 74 -45.90 22.54 -7.33
CA VAL A 74 -45.22 21.74 -8.38
C VAL A 74 -43.71 22.05 -8.44
N ARG A 75 -43.22 23.09 -7.77
CA ARG A 75 -41.78 23.40 -7.72
C ARG A 75 -41.02 22.31 -6.96
N SER A 76 -39.89 21.88 -7.51
CA SER A 76 -38.85 21.11 -6.82
C SER A 76 -38.17 22.02 -5.76
N ARG A 77 -38.98 22.49 -4.77
CA ARG A 77 -38.57 23.36 -3.67
C ARG A 77 -37.19 22.99 -3.09
N PRO A 78 -36.86 21.67 -2.82
CA PRO A 78 -35.61 21.34 -2.18
C PRO A 78 -34.38 21.64 -3.06
N LEU A 79 -34.46 21.51 -4.39
CA LEU A 79 -33.32 21.73 -5.30
C LEU A 79 -33.05 23.23 -5.53
N GLU A 80 -34.09 24.03 -5.74
CA GLU A 80 -33.95 25.49 -5.88
C GLU A 80 -33.46 26.15 -4.58
N GLU A 81 -33.92 25.66 -3.43
CA GLU A 81 -33.46 26.10 -2.14
C GLU A 81 -32.00 25.72 -1.89
N LEU A 82 -31.57 24.48 -2.24
CA LEU A 82 -30.17 24.06 -2.19
C LEU A 82 -29.28 24.93 -3.09
N LEU A 83 -29.71 25.27 -4.29
CA LEU A 83 -28.96 26.15 -5.21
C LEU A 83 -28.86 27.60 -4.69
N ARG A 84 -29.89 28.12 -4.02
CA ARG A 84 -29.85 29.41 -3.35
C ARG A 84 -28.89 29.38 -2.17
N ASP A 85 -28.98 28.31 -1.35
CA ASP A 85 -28.11 28.13 -0.20
C ASP A 85 -26.64 27.98 -0.65
N ALA A 86 -26.35 27.25 -1.73
CA ALA A 86 -25.02 27.13 -2.31
C ALA A 86 -24.46 28.47 -2.87
N ARG A 87 -25.28 29.28 -3.54
CA ARG A 87 -24.88 30.62 -3.99
C ARG A 87 -24.63 31.58 -2.83
N TYR A 88 -25.40 31.47 -1.77
CA TYR A 88 -25.18 32.23 -0.54
C TYR A 88 -23.88 31.78 0.14
N ALA A 89 -23.66 30.47 0.27
CA ALA A 89 -22.45 29.90 0.83
C ALA A 89 -21.20 30.37 0.08
N LEU A 90 -21.23 30.35 -1.26
CA LEU A 90 -20.10 30.82 -2.08
C LEU A 90 -19.78 32.31 -1.85
N ARG A 91 -20.81 33.16 -1.76
CA ARG A 91 -20.63 34.58 -1.44
C ARG A 91 -20.09 34.80 -0.04
N SER A 92 -20.57 34.02 0.92
CA SER A 92 -20.13 34.03 2.31
C SER A 92 -18.66 33.63 2.45
N LEU A 93 -18.21 32.57 1.74
CA LEU A 93 -16.83 32.12 1.72
C LEU A 93 -15.90 33.17 1.08
N ARG A 94 -16.31 33.81 0.00
CA ARG A 94 -15.53 34.87 -0.65
C ARG A 94 -15.34 36.12 0.24
N ARG A 95 -16.26 36.40 1.17
CA ARG A 95 -16.17 37.56 2.11
C ARG A 95 -15.20 37.32 3.27
N ALA A 96 -14.77 36.07 3.49
CA ALA A 96 -13.81 35.70 4.54
C ALA A 96 -12.64 34.89 3.94
N PRO A 97 -11.74 35.52 3.15
CA PRO A 97 -10.74 34.78 2.36
C PRO A 97 -9.72 34.05 3.21
N ALA A 98 -9.25 34.63 4.32
CA ALA A 98 -8.27 34.00 5.18
C ALA A 98 -8.83 32.72 5.86
N PHE A 99 -10.07 32.78 6.36
CA PHE A 99 -10.77 31.60 6.91
C PHE A 99 -10.95 30.53 5.85
N THR A 100 -11.44 30.92 4.68
CA THR A 100 -11.73 29.98 3.59
C THR A 100 -10.46 29.29 3.09
N ALA A 101 -9.37 30.05 2.92
CA ALA A 101 -8.07 29.50 2.51
C ALA A 101 -7.52 28.52 3.55
N ALA A 102 -7.54 28.87 4.83
CA ALA A 102 -7.06 28.01 5.91
C ALA A 102 -7.88 26.70 6.00
N ALA A 103 -9.20 26.80 5.94
CA ALA A 103 -10.09 25.65 6.02
C ALA A 103 -9.95 24.73 4.78
N ILE A 104 -9.89 25.31 3.58
CA ILE A 104 -9.67 24.55 2.33
C ILE A 104 -8.30 23.89 2.34
N ALA A 105 -7.24 24.60 2.71
CA ALA A 105 -5.88 24.01 2.75
C ALA A 105 -5.80 22.82 3.73
N THR A 106 -6.35 22.99 4.93
CA THR A 106 -6.38 21.94 5.96
C THR A 106 -7.13 20.70 5.47
N LEU A 107 -8.35 20.88 4.94
CA LEU A 107 -9.16 19.77 4.44
C LEU A 107 -8.56 19.16 3.15
N ALA A 108 -8.06 19.97 2.22
CA ALA A 108 -7.51 19.48 0.97
C ALA A 108 -6.27 18.58 1.19
N LEU A 109 -5.37 18.98 2.09
CA LEU A 109 -4.21 18.16 2.47
C LEU A 109 -4.64 16.84 3.09
N SER A 110 -5.59 16.87 4.03
CA SER A 110 -6.01 15.67 4.73
C SER A 110 -6.86 14.74 3.86
N ILE A 111 -7.79 15.28 3.05
CA ILE A 111 -8.57 14.50 2.09
C ILE A 111 -7.65 13.94 1.00
N GLY A 112 -6.68 14.74 0.51
CA GLY A 112 -5.70 14.32 -0.48
C GLY A 112 -4.84 13.16 0.02
N ALA A 113 -4.27 13.26 1.22
CA ALA A 113 -3.50 12.19 1.85
C ALA A 113 -4.34 10.92 2.05
N THR A 114 -5.58 11.07 2.56
CA THR A 114 -6.49 9.94 2.77
C THR A 114 -6.85 9.26 1.44
N THR A 115 -7.11 10.05 0.39
CA THR A 115 -7.43 9.54 -0.94
C THR A 115 -6.23 8.85 -1.59
N SER A 116 -5.00 9.37 -1.43
CA SER A 116 -3.77 8.74 -1.93
C SER A 116 -3.57 7.36 -1.32
N ILE A 117 -3.64 7.25 0.01
CA ILE A 117 -3.50 5.96 0.70
C ILE A 117 -4.66 5.02 0.34
N PHE A 118 -5.90 5.52 0.25
CA PHE A 118 -7.03 4.71 -0.17
C PHE A 118 -6.88 4.21 -1.62
N SER A 119 -6.27 4.99 -2.52
CA SER A 119 -5.97 4.55 -3.89
C SER A 119 -5.04 3.34 -3.90
N VAL A 120 -3.99 3.36 -3.06
CA VAL A 120 -3.07 2.21 -2.89
C VAL A 120 -3.81 1.02 -2.25
N VAL A 121 -4.58 1.26 -1.19
CA VAL A 121 -5.41 0.22 -0.54
C VAL A 121 -6.39 -0.40 -1.53
N ASN A 122 -7.06 0.43 -2.34
CA ASN A 122 -7.98 -0.06 -3.38
C ASN A 122 -7.26 -0.93 -4.42
N ALA A 123 -6.11 -0.48 -4.92
CA ALA A 123 -5.34 -1.20 -5.92
C ALA A 123 -4.81 -2.55 -5.40
N VAL A 124 -4.33 -2.59 -4.14
CA VAL A 124 -3.69 -3.78 -3.56
C VAL A 124 -4.70 -4.71 -2.88
N LEU A 125 -5.66 -4.15 -2.10
CA LEU A 125 -6.54 -4.94 -1.24
C LEU A 125 -7.96 -5.13 -1.80
N LEU A 126 -8.54 -4.12 -2.49
CA LEU A 126 -9.95 -4.10 -2.83
C LEU A 126 -10.23 -4.38 -4.31
N ARG A 127 -9.29 -4.07 -5.19
CA ARG A 127 -9.42 -4.35 -6.63
C ARG A 127 -9.40 -5.85 -6.86
N ARG A 128 -10.29 -6.34 -7.69
CA ARG A 128 -10.25 -7.75 -8.11
C ARG A 128 -8.99 -7.99 -8.93
N LEU A 129 -8.37 -9.16 -8.70
CA LEU A 129 -7.27 -9.58 -9.56
C LEU A 129 -7.74 -9.62 -11.03
N PRO A 130 -6.84 -9.39 -12.01
CA PRO A 130 -7.20 -9.27 -13.42
C PRO A 130 -7.53 -10.62 -14.08
N TYR A 131 -8.11 -11.56 -13.31
CA TYR A 131 -8.49 -12.88 -13.79
C TYR A 131 -10.00 -13.05 -13.75
N PRO A 132 -10.63 -13.66 -14.75
CA PRO A 132 -12.09 -13.83 -14.81
C PRO A 132 -12.68 -14.54 -13.59
N ASN A 133 -11.96 -15.52 -13.04
CA ASN A 133 -12.39 -16.33 -11.89
C ASN A 133 -11.54 -16.08 -10.64
N ALA A 134 -11.09 -14.83 -10.41
CA ALA A 134 -10.13 -14.48 -9.37
C ALA A 134 -10.50 -15.00 -7.96
N ASP A 135 -11.80 -15.01 -7.62
CA ASP A 135 -12.29 -15.43 -6.30
C ASP A 135 -12.23 -16.97 -6.11
N ARG A 136 -12.03 -17.73 -7.20
CA ARG A 136 -11.92 -19.20 -7.21
C ARG A 136 -10.47 -19.68 -7.36
N ILE A 137 -9.51 -18.76 -7.59
CA ILE A 137 -8.10 -19.13 -7.75
C ILE A 137 -7.43 -19.20 -6.39
N VAL A 138 -6.77 -20.33 -6.13
CA VAL A 138 -6.04 -20.61 -4.88
C VAL A 138 -4.59 -20.94 -5.17
N ALA A 139 -3.70 -20.52 -4.28
CA ALA A 139 -2.33 -21.00 -4.24
C ALA A 139 -2.32 -22.37 -3.52
N LEU A 140 -1.62 -23.34 -4.09
CA LEU A 140 -1.45 -24.70 -3.54
C LEU A 140 -0.05 -24.83 -2.98
N CYS A 141 0.08 -25.21 -1.71
CA CYS A 141 1.34 -25.12 -0.98
C CYS A 141 1.58 -26.35 -0.11
N GLU A 142 2.84 -26.68 0.07
CA GLU A 142 3.29 -27.58 1.13
C GLU A 142 3.72 -26.78 2.37
N LYS A 143 3.53 -27.35 3.55
CA LYS A 143 3.98 -26.82 4.83
C LYS A 143 4.64 -27.90 5.63
N ASN A 144 5.82 -27.61 6.16
CA ASN A 144 6.48 -28.47 7.14
C ASN A 144 5.90 -28.17 8.55
N LEU A 145 5.38 -29.19 9.22
CA LEU A 145 4.74 -29.07 10.54
C LEU A 145 5.76 -28.88 11.68
N THR A 146 7.00 -29.31 11.48
CA THR A 146 8.08 -29.13 12.47
C THR A 146 8.82 -27.80 12.34
N LYS A 147 8.54 -27.04 11.26
CA LYS A 147 9.17 -25.75 10.95
C LYS A 147 8.08 -24.70 10.67
N PRO A 148 7.28 -24.32 11.68
CA PRO A 148 6.13 -23.42 11.47
C PRO A 148 6.53 -22.02 11.01
N GLU A 149 7.79 -21.59 11.25
CA GLU A 149 8.37 -20.32 10.86
C GLU A 149 8.71 -20.23 9.37
N GLN A 150 8.81 -21.36 8.67
CA GLN A 150 9.09 -21.33 7.23
C GLN A 150 7.93 -20.69 6.47
N PRO A 151 8.26 -19.79 5.50
CA PRO A 151 7.22 -19.14 4.69
C PRO A 151 6.42 -20.20 3.94
N VAL A 152 5.12 -20.19 4.18
CA VAL A 152 4.18 -21.06 3.47
C VAL A 152 3.98 -20.51 2.06
N CYS A 153 4.00 -21.38 1.05
CA CYS A 153 3.86 -20.99 -0.36
C CYS A 153 5.02 -20.15 -0.92
N GLY A 154 6.22 -20.28 -0.37
CA GLY A 154 7.42 -19.61 -0.88
C GLY A 154 7.86 -20.11 -2.25
N VAL A 155 8.87 -19.45 -2.82
CA VAL A 155 9.53 -19.91 -4.06
C VAL A 155 10.18 -21.28 -3.78
N GLY A 156 9.91 -22.27 -4.63
CA GLY A 156 10.51 -23.60 -4.48
C GLY A 156 9.96 -24.42 -3.32
N SER A 157 8.68 -24.23 -2.94
CA SER A 157 8.10 -24.91 -1.78
C SER A 157 7.34 -26.20 -2.09
N LEU A 158 7.25 -26.62 -3.36
CA LEU A 158 6.41 -27.76 -3.76
C LEU A 158 7.20 -28.80 -4.56
N ASN A 159 7.00 -30.07 -4.18
CA ASN A 159 7.57 -31.23 -4.87
C ASN A 159 6.74 -31.59 -6.12
N PRO A 160 7.37 -31.91 -7.27
CA PRO A 160 6.66 -32.29 -8.50
C PRO A 160 5.74 -33.50 -8.34
N GLY A 161 6.20 -34.57 -7.66
CA GLY A 161 5.41 -35.78 -7.45
C GLY A 161 4.19 -35.55 -6.55
N ASN A 162 4.31 -34.63 -5.59
CA ASN A 162 3.18 -34.22 -4.74
C ASN A 162 2.18 -33.37 -5.50
N PHE A 163 2.66 -32.43 -6.34
CA PHE A 163 1.78 -31.67 -7.23
C PHE A 163 0.99 -32.57 -8.17
N LEU A 164 1.61 -33.54 -8.80
CA LEU A 164 0.91 -34.48 -9.70
C LEU A 164 -0.12 -35.32 -8.95
N ALA A 165 0.18 -35.77 -7.72
CA ALA A 165 -0.80 -36.48 -6.89
C ALA A 165 -2.00 -35.59 -6.53
N TRP A 166 -1.80 -34.29 -6.29
CA TRP A 166 -2.90 -33.34 -6.05
C TRP A 166 -3.72 -33.11 -7.33
N HIS A 167 -3.04 -32.93 -8.46
CA HIS A 167 -3.67 -32.77 -9.77
C HIS A 167 -4.62 -33.93 -10.08
N ASP A 168 -4.20 -35.16 -9.80
CA ASP A 168 -4.95 -36.37 -10.12
C ASP A 168 -6.03 -36.73 -9.09
N ARG A 169 -5.86 -36.40 -7.79
CA ARG A 169 -6.67 -36.94 -6.69
C ARG A 169 -7.53 -35.91 -5.95
N VAL A 170 -7.38 -34.59 -6.23
CA VAL A 170 -8.16 -33.53 -5.58
C VAL A 170 -9.35 -33.18 -6.47
N SER A 171 -10.52 -33.61 -6.02
CA SER A 171 -11.74 -33.51 -6.85
C SER A 171 -12.41 -32.13 -6.84
N SER A 172 -12.16 -31.33 -5.82
CA SER A 172 -12.67 -29.95 -5.69
C SER A 172 -11.99 -28.94 -6.63
N LEU A 173 -10.88 -29.30 -7.25
CA LEU A 173 -10.20 -28.49 -8.27
C LEU A 173 -10.77 -28.76 -9.67
N GLU A 174 -11.05 -27.71 -10.42
CA GLU A 174 -11.40 -27.75 -11.85
C GLU A 174 -10.16 -27.90 -12.73
N ALA A 175 -9.07 -27.25 -12.32
CA ALA A 175 -7.76 -27.30 -12.94
C ALA A 175 -6.70 -26.94 -11.89
N SER A 176 -5.49 -27.45 -12.06
CA SER A 176 -4.32 -27.04 -11.26
C SER A 176 -3.10 -26.93 -12.14
N ALA A 177 -2.26 -25.95 -11.86
CA ALA A 177 -1.05 -25.71 -12.64
C ALA A 177 0.17 -25.51 -11.72
N ALA A 178 1.28 -26.11 -12.08
CA ALA A 178 2.58 -25.90 -11.45
C ALA A 178 3.49 -25.12 -12.38
N PHE A 179 4.42 -24.38 -11.79
CA PHE A 179 5.39 -23.61 -12.55
C PHE A 179 6.68 -23.39 -11.77
N VAL A 180 7.74 -23.11 -12.53
CA VAL A 180 9.04 -22.67 -12.03
C VAL A 180 9.56 -21.55 -12.92
N GLU A 181 10.22 -20.60 -12.32
CA GLU A 181 10.80 -19.45 -13.02
C GLU A 181 12.28 -19.66 -13.20
N GLN A 182 12.75 -19.40 -14.43
CA GLN A 182 14.17 -19.47 -14.77
C GLN A 182 14.51 -18.32 -15.73
N ARG A 183 15.76 -17.87 -15.72
CA ARG A 183 16.24 -16.93 -16.72
C ARG A 183 16.84 -17.71 -17.89
N VAL A 184 16.50 -17.29 -19.09
CA VAL A 184 16.97 -17.87 -20.34
C VAL A 184 17.60 -16.81 -21.22
N ALA A 185 18.56 -17.20 -22.03
CA ALA A 185 19.09 -16.36 -23.09
C ALA A 185 18.29 -16.59 -24.38
N ILE A 186 17.68 -15.53 -24.91
CA ILE A 186 17.00 -15.54 -26.21
C ILE A 186 17.92 -14.89 -27.24
N THR A 187 18.25 -15.60 -28.30
CA THR A 187 19.00 -15.07 -29.46
C THR A 187 18.06 -15.02 -30.66
N ALA A 188 17.74 -13.84 -31.13
CA ALA A 188 17.07 -13.61 -32.39
C ALA A 188 18.17 -13.47 -33.48
N ASN A 189 17.94 -13.99 -34.69
CA ASN A 189 18.87 -14.05 -35.85
C ASN A 189 19.89 -12.88 -35.90
N GLY A 190 21.13 -13.14 -35.44
CA GLY A 190 22.24 -12.19 -35.52
C GLY A 190 22.25 -11.03 -34.50
N ALA A 191 21.27 -10.94 -33.61
CA ALA A 191 21.25 -9.94 -32.56
C ALA A 191 21.97 -10.42 -31.28
N ASP A 192 22.32 -9.45 -30.39
CA ASP A 192 22.87 -9.76 -29.08
C ASP A 192 21.86 -10.58 -28.25
N PRO A 193 22.32 -11.59 -27.47
CA PRO A 193 21.45 -12.38 -26.61
C PRO A 193 20.72 -11.52 -25.55
N ILE A 194 19.42 -11.74 -25.45
CA ILE A 194 18.56 -11.06 -24.46
C ILE A 194 18.37 -12.01 -23.27
N ALA A 195 18.65 -11.54 -22.06
CA ALA A 195 18.27 -12.26 -20.84
C ALA A 195 16.79 -12.08 -20.57
N ALA A 196 16.00 -13.13 -20.75
CA ALA A 196 14.55 -13.11 -20.56
C ALA A 196 14.14 -13.92 -19.32
N GLN A 197 13.13 -13.45 -18.61
CA GLN A 197 12.48 -14.18 -17.50
C GLN A 197 11.51 -15.19 -18.10
N SER A 198 11.82 -16.48 -18.01
CA SER A 198 10.95 -17.55 -18.49
C SER A 198 10.18 -18.18 -17.34
N ARG A 199 8.98 -18.65 -17.63
CA ARG A 199 8.16 -19.48 -16.75
C ARG A 199 7.88 -20.81 -17.43
N PHE A 200 8.49 -21.89 -16.90
CA PHE A 200 8.15 -23.25 -17.27
C PHE A 200 6.92 -23.66 -16.48
N THR A 201 5.85 -24.04 -17.15
CA THR A 201 4.57 -24.30 -16.50
C THR A 201 3.80 -25.43 -17.18
N THR A 202 2.91 -26.08 -16.41
CA THR A 202 1.92 -26.98 -17.00
C THR A 202 0.91 -26.23 -17.87
N ALA A 203 0.38 -26.89 -18.90
CA ALA A 203 -0.51 -26.28 -19.87
C ALA A 203 -1.78 -25.66 -19.25
N GLU A 204 -2.25 -26.22 -18.13
CA GLU A 204 -3.45 -25.77 -17.43
C GLU A 204 -3.36 -24.38 -16.83
N ILE A 205 -2.17 -23.76 -16.78
CA ILE A 205 -2.01 -22.40 -16.20
C ILE A 205 -2.92 -21.38 -16.89
N PHE A 206 -3.05 -21.49 -18.21
CA PHE A 206 -3.88 -20.58 -18.99
C PHE A 206 -5.38 -20.76 -18.68
N LYS A 207 -5.82 -22.00 -18.40
CA LYS A 207 -7.19 -22.30 -17.96
C LYS A 207 -7.43 -21.78 -16.54
N VAL A 208 -6.49 -22.02 -15.61
CA VAL A 208 -6.58 -21.55 -14.22
C VAL A 208 -6.71 -20.02 -14.17
N LEU A 209 -5.93 -19.31 -14.95
CA LEU A 209 -5.93 -17.84 -15.00
C LEU A 209 -7.01 -17.26 -15.93
N GLY A 210 -7.72 -18.11 -16.71
CA GLY A 210 -8.72 -17.65 -17.68
C GLY A 210 -8.13 -16.81 -18.82
N ALA A 211 -6.88 -17.10 -19.17
CA ALA A 211 -6.11 -16.34 -20.14
C ALA A 211 -6.67 -16.49 -21.57
N ARG A 212 -6.47 -15.43 -22.38
CA ARG A 212 -6.71 -15.47 -23.83
C ARG A 212 -5.47 -14.98 -24.55
N PRO A 213 -5.06 -15.61 -25.65
CA PRO A 213 -3.92 -15.12 -26.42
C PRO A 213 -4.30 -13.84 -27.16
N SER A 214 -3.36 -12.89 -27.24
CA SER A 214 -3.49 -11.70 -28.11
C SER A 214 -3.26 -12.06 -29.57
N LEU A 215 -2.34 -13.02 -29.84
CA LEU A 215 -2.01 -13.51 -31.14
C LEU A 215 -1.69 -15.01 -31.05
N GLY A 216 -2.09 -15.81 -32.05
CA GLY A 216 -1.82 -17.26 -32.08
C GLY A 216 -2.62 -18.06 -31.05
N ARG A 217 -1.96 -19.01 -30.38
CA ARG A 217 -2.57 -19.92 -29.39
C ARG A 217 -1.63 -20.19 -28.20
N PHE A 218 -2.19 -20.80 -27.16
CA PHE A 218 -1.39 -21.36 -26.06
C PHE A 218 -1.00 -22.81 -26.32
N PHE A 219 -0.04 -23.35 -25.58
CA PHE A 219 0.35 -24.75 -25.70
C PHE A 219 -0.68 -25.66 -24.99
N THR A 220 -0.78 -26.88 -25.51
CA THR A 220 -1.72 -27.91 -25.09
C THR A 220 -1.08 -28.87 -24.08
N VAL A 221 -1.92 -29.70 -23.43
CA VAL A 221 -1.44 -30.77 -22.53
C VAL A 221 -0.56 -31.78 -23.27
N ASP A 222 -0.80 -32.03 -24.56
CA ASP A 222 0.04 -32.93 -25.36
C ASP A 222 1.43 -32.34 -25.63
N GLU A 223 1.53 -31.02 -25.83
CA GLU A 223 2.80 -30.33 -25.99
C GLU A 223 3.60 -30.22 -24.67
N ASP A 224 2.93 -30.40 -23.51
CA ASP A 224 3.56 -30.44 -22.17
C ASP A 224 3.99 -31.85 -21.73
N LYS A 225 3.78 -32.88 -22.56
CA LYS A 225 4.28 -34.21 -22.26
C LYS A 225 5.80 -34.32 -22.46
N PRO A 226 6.50 -35.21 -21.73
CA PRO A 226 7.93 -35.46 -21.94
C PRO A 226 8.26 -35.76 -23.41
N GLY A 227 9.20 -35.01 -23.99
CA GLY A 227 9.56 -35.15 -25.40
C GLY A 227 8.61 -34.44 -26.38
N GLY A 228 7.65 -33.66 -25.90
CA GLY A 228 6.82 -32.81 -26.73
C GLY A 228 7.62 -31.76 -27.50
N PRO A 229 6.97 -31.04 -28.45
CA PRO A 229 7.65 -30.07 -29.30
C PRO A 229 8.15 -28.88 -28.45
N ASN A 230 9.25 -28.27 -28.90
CA ASN A 230 9.75 -27.05 -28.28
C ASN A 230 8.92 -25.84 -28.74
N VAL A 231 7.95 -25.46 -27.96
CA VAL A 231 7.07 -24.31 -28.21
C VAL A 231 7.18 -23.27 -27.11
N LEU A 232 6.88 -22.00 -27.44
CA LEU A 232 6.85 -20.93 -26.48
C LEU A 232 5.75 -19.92 -26.82
N VAL A 233 5.31 -19.20 -25.76
CA VAL A 233 4.41 -18.06 -25.86
C VAL A 233 5.14 -16.84 -25.33
N LEU A 234 5.18 -15.76 -26.12
CA LEU A 234 5.82 -14.49 -25.72
C LEU A 234 4.87 -13.67 -24.87
N SER A 235 5.42 -12.87 -23.96
CA SER A 235 4.67 -11.79 -23.35
C SER A 235 4.41 -10.68 -24.37
N HIS A 236 3.31 -9.95 -24.17
CA HIS A 236 3.01 -8.78 -24.99
C HIS A 236 4.13 -7.72 -24.92
N ALA A 237 4.70 -7.53 -23.72
CA ALA A 237 5.78 -6.57 -23.52
C ALA A 237 7.04 -6.93 -24.32
N LEU A 238 7.52 -8.17 -24.21
CA LEU A 238 8.70 -8.62 -24.96
C LEU A 238 8.46 -8.55 -26.48
N TRP A 239 7.26 -8.95 -26.93
CA TRP A 239 6.89 -8.87 -28.34
C TRP A 239 6.94 -7.42 -28.88
N GLN A 240 6.40 -6.45 -28.11
CA GLN A 240 6.45 -5.04 -28.52
C GLN A 240 7.87 -4.46 -28.48
N GLN A 241 8.62 -4.71 -27.39
CA GLN A 241 9.90 -4.04 -27.13
C GLN A 241 11.04 -4.57 -28.01
N HIS A 242 11.08 -5.89 -28.28
CA HIS A 242 12.19 -6.53 -28.96
C HIS A 242 11.84 -7.03 -30.37
N PHE A 243 10.56 -7.23 -30.67
CA PHE A 243 10.10 -7.71 -31.97
C PHE A 243 9.20 -6.71 -32.71
N GLY A 244 9.08 -5.48 -32.20
CA GLY A 244 8.37 -4.38 -32.85
C GLY A 244 6.86 -4.59 -33.04
N GLY A 245 6.26 -5.54 -32.33
CA GLY A 245 4.84 -5.86 -32.49
C GLY A 245 4.50 -6.57 -33.81
N ASP A 246 5.48 -7.21 -34.48
CA ASP A 246 5.28 -7.91 -35.76
C ASP A 246 4.33 -9.10 -35.62
N PRO A 247 3.14 -9.09 -36.27
CA PRO A 247 2.23 -10.24 -36.25
C PRO A 247 2.81 -11.52 -36.86
N GLY A 248 3.82 -11.41 -37.75
CA GLY A 248 4.53 -12.53 -38.34
C GLY A 248 5.44 -13.29 -37.36
N ILE A 249 5.45 -12.93 -36.09
CA ILE A 249 6.24 -13.62 -35.06
C ILE A 249 5.74 -15.05 -34.79
N VAL A 250 4.44 -15.30 -34.95
CA VAL A 250 3.87 -16.64 -34.78
C VAL A 250 4.33 -17.56 -35.88
N GLY A 251 4.87 -18.72 -35.50
CA GLY A 251 5.54 -19.69 -36.41
C GLY A 251 7.05 -19.46 -36.56
N ARG A 252 7.58 -18.33 -36.12
CA ARG A 252 9.02 -18.03 -36.14
C ARG A 252 9.76 -18.86 -35.10
N GLN A 253 10.96 -19.29 -35.47
CA GLN A 253 11.85 -19.97 -34.53
C GLN A 253 12.75 -18.97 -33.83
N LEU A 254 12.82 -19.07 -32.51
CA LEU A 254 13.75 -18.34 -31.67
C LEU A 254 14.71 -19.34 -31.00
N ARG A 255 15.99 -19.01 -31.02
CA ARG A 255 16.99 -19.80 -30.33
C ARG A 255 17.05 -19.40 -28.85
N MET A 256 16.73 -20.36 -27.97
CA MET A 256 16.84 -20.16 -26.52
C MET A 256 17.69 -21.26 -25.92
N ASN A 257 18.72 -20.85 -25.15
CA ASN A 257 19.65 -21.81 -24.56
C ASN A 257 20.08 -22.91 -25.55
N GLU A 258 20.39 -22.51 -26.76
CA GLU A 258 20.82 -23.38 -27.88
C GLU A 258 19.77 -24.36 -28.45
N ARG A 259 18.53 -24.23 -28.05
CA ARG A 259 17.39 -24.92 -28.68
C ARG A 259 16.55 -23.95 -29.49
N GLU A 260 16.07 -24.45 -30.59
CA GLU A 260 15.05 -23.75 -31.37
C GLU A 260 13.69 -24.02 -30.78
N TYR A 261 12.96 -22.94 -30.54
CA TYR A 261 11.60 -22.95 -30.06
C TYR A 261 10.70 -22.21 -31.03
N THR A 262 9.59 -22.82 -31.40
CA THR A 262 8.59 -22.18 -32.25
C THR A 262 7.69 -21.26 -31.41
N VAL A 263 7.60 -19.99 -31.77
CA VAL A 263 6.63 -19.06 -31.19
C VAL A 263 5.26 -19.48 -31.66
N ILE A 264 4.36 -19.86 -30.73
CA ILE A 264 2.99 -20.29 -31.07
C ILE A 264 1.95 -19.26 -30.70
N GLY A 265 2.29 -18.25 -29.90
CA GLY A 265 1.37 -17.20 -29.50
C GLY A 265 2.01 -16.09 -28.70
N VAL A 266 1.20 -15.07 -28.43
CA VAL A 266 1.53 -13.90 -27.60
C VAL A 266 0.43 -13.72 -26.55
N THR A 267 0.80 -13.44 -25.31
CA THR A 267 -0.18 -13.17 -24.25
C THR A 267 -0.87 -11.81 -24.40
N ALA A 268 -2.00 -11.62 -23.74
CA ALA A 268 -2.59 -10.29 -23.59
C ALA A 268 -1.67 -9.34 -22.79
N ALA A 269 -1.83 -8.03 -22.98
CA ALA A 269 -0.95 -7.02 -22.38
C ALA A 269 -0.99 -7.01 -20.83
N ASP A 270 -2.13 -7.37 -20.25
CA ASP A 270 -2.41 -7.43 -18.82
C ASP A 270 -2.20 -8.82 -18.21
N PHE A 271 -1.69 -9.79 -19.02
CA PHE A 271 -1.50 -11.16 -18.54
C PHE A 271 -0.19 -11.31 -17.77
N GLY A 272 -0.29 -11.75 -16.53
CA GLY A 272 0.84 -12.05 -15.66
C GLY A 272 0.38 -12.78 -14.40
N LEU A 273 1.31 -13.35 -13.66
CA LEU A 273 1.09 -13.96 -12.35
C LEU A 273 2.37 -13.80 -11.54
N TYR A 274 2.29 -13.26 -10.33
CA TYR A 274 3.45 -12.89 -9.50
C TYR A 274 4.36 -11.87 -10.22
N ASP A 275 5.56 -12.28 -10.63
CA ASP A 275 6.55 -11.40 -11.26
C ASP A 275 6.34 -11.31 -12.79
N PRO A 276 6.85 -10.25 -13.44
CA PRO A 276 6.86 -10.15 -14.90
C PRO A 276 7.52 -11.35 -15.56
N VAL A 277 6.88 -11.90 -16.56
CA VAL A 277 7.37 -13.04 -17.35
C VAL A 277 7.46 -12.62 -18.80
N ASP A 278 8.62 -12.87 -19.42
CA ASP A 278 8.88 -12.56 -20.83
C ASP A 278 8.42 -13.70 -21.73
N VAL A 279 8.60 -14.96 -21.26
CA VAL A 279 8.34 -16.16 -22.04
C VAL A 279 7.68 -17.24 -21.20
N TRP A 280 6.64 -17.86 -21.74
CA TRP A 280 5.95 -19.02 -21.16
C TRP A 280 6.26 -20.28 -21.96
N MET A 281 6.60 -21.36 -21.25
CA MET A 281 7.07 -22.61 -21.87
C MET A 281 6.46 -23.82 -21.16
N PRO A 282 6.17 -24.94 -21.88
CA PRO A 282 5.73 -26.16 -21.22
C PRO A 282 6.84 -26.74 -20.35
N ILE A 283 6.48 -27.25 -19.15
CA ILE A 283 7.45 -27.77 -18.18
C ILE A 283 7.95 -29.18 -18.53
N GLN A 284 7.12 -29.97 -19.20
CA GLN A 284 7.46 -31.30 -19.72
C GLN A 284 8.16 -32.19 -18.67
N PHE A 285 7.54 -32.43 -17.52
CA PHE A 285 8.14 -33.20 -16.41
C PHE A 285 8.74 -34.52 -16.84
N THR A 286 10.06 -34.68 -16.75
CA THR A 286 10.75 -35.92 -16.96
C THR A 286 10.43 -36.98 -15.90
N ALA A 287 10.67 -38.26 -16.16
CA ALA A 287 10.46 -39.32 -15.16
C ALA A 287 11.33 -39.09 -13.90
N ALA A 288 12.57 -38.62 -14.07
CA ALA A 288 13.46 -38.28 -12.99
C ALA A 288 12.90 -37.13 -12.09
N GLN A 289 12.35 -36.06 -12.71
CA GLN A 289 11.76 -34.97 -11.94
C GLN A 289 10.48 -35.38 -11.22
N ARG A 290 9.69 -36.31 -11.77
CA ARG A 290 8.48 -36.87 -11.11
C ARG A 290 8.80 -37.63 -9.83
N SER A 291 9.94 -38.26 -9.76
CA SER A 291 10.42 -39.03 -8.59
C SER A 291 11.45 -38.29 -7.72
N ALA A 292 11.90 -37.12 -8.15
CA ALA A 292 12.90 -36.34 -7.43
C ALA A 292 12.39 -35.88 -6.04
N PRO A 293 13.23 -35.93 -5.00
CA PRO A 293 12.86 -35.46 -3.66
C PRO A 293 12.78 -33.93 -3.56
N GLY A 294 13.35 -33.21 -4.54
CA GLY A 294 13.49 -31.76 -4.51
C GLY A 294 12.14 -31.03 -4.55
N ARG A 295 12.10 -29.89 -3.87
CA ARG A 295 10.99 -28.93 -3.89
C ARG A 295 11.45 -27.70 -4.63
N PHE A 296 10.87 -27.41 -5.81
CA PHE A 296 11.28 -26.28 -6.66
C PHE A 296 10.12 -25.64 -7.41
N LEU A 297 8.88 -26.13 -7.20
CA LEU A 297 7.70 -25.62 -7.88
C LEU A 297 6.94 -24.62 -7.01
N ARG A 298 6.13 -23.82 -7.69
CA ARG A 298 4.94 -23.15 -7.20
C ARG A 298 3.72 -23.73 -7.87
N ALA A 299 2.54 -23.68 -7.24
CA ALA A 299 1.32 -24.14 -7.89
C ALA A 299 0.12 -23.25 -7.55
N VAL A 300 -0.81 -23.22 -8.50
CA VAL A 300 -2.12 -22.58 -8.36
C VAL A 300 -3.21 -23.55 -8.80
N GLY A 301 -4.39 -23.42 -8.22
CA GLY A 301 -5.56 -24.21 -8.55
C GLY A 301 -6.78 -23.33 -8.81
N LEU A 302 -7.70 -23.80 -9.65
CA LEU A 302 -9.01 -23.22 -9.86
C LEU A 302 -10.05 -24.12 -9.18
N LEU A 303 -10.75 -23.61 -8.18
CA LEU A 303 -11.85 -24.35 -7.53
C LEU A 303 -13.00 -24.56 -8.51
N LYS A 304 -13.67 -25.72 -8.43
CA LYS A 304 -14.92 -25.96 -9.16
C LYS A 304 -16.01 -24.97 -8.74
N PRO A 305 -16.97 -24.64 -9.60
CA PRO A 305 -18.13 -23.85 -9.18
C PRO A 305 -18.85 -24.52 -8.00
N GLY A 306 -19.00 -23.75 -6.90
CA GLY A 306 -19.65 -24.24 -5.67
C GLY A 306 -18.73 -24.97 -4.68
N ALA A 307 -17.49 -25.34 -5.05
CA ALA A 307 -16.52 -25.91 -4.11
C ALA A 307 -15.98 -24.84 -3.16
N SER A 308 -15.83 -25.19 -1.88
CA SER A 308 -15.30 -24.29 -0.87
C SER A 308 -13.78 -24.44 -0.72
N LEU A 309 -13.13 -23.39 -0.17
CA LEU A 309 -11.70 -23.43 0.17
C LEU A 309 -11.41 -24.53 1.20
N GLU A 310 -12.30 -24.68 2.19
CA GLU A 310 -12.17 -25.68 3.26
C GLU A 310 -12.28 -27.11 2.74
N GLU A 311 -13.07 -27.33 1.70
CA GLU A 311 -13.18 -28.64 1.03
C GLU A 311 -11.88 -28.96 0.31
N ALA A 312 -11.35 -28.04 -0.48
CA ALA A 312 -10.08 -28.23 -1.17
C ALA A 312 -8.91 -28.43 -0.18
N ASP A 313 -8.88 -27.70 0.93
CA ASP A 313 -7.88 -27.83 1.97
C ASP A 313 -7.92 -29.20 2.66
N ARG A 314 -9.14 -29.74 2.92
CA ARG A 314 -9.32 -31.10 3.48
C ARG A 314 -8.87 -32.18 2.50
N GLU A 315 -9.20 -32.07 1.22
CA GLU A 315 -8.77 -33.02 0.20
C GLU A 315 -7.25 -33.01 0.01
N LEU A 316 -6.65 -31.81 -0.06
CA LEU A 316 -5.19 -31.65 -0.14
C LEU A 316 -4.47 -32.30 1.04
N LYS A 317 -4.94 -32.08 2.27
CA LYS A 317 -4.39 -32.72 3.49
C LYS A 317 -4.54 -34.23 3.44
N ARG A 318 -5.67 -34.77 2.96
CA ARG A 318 -5.87 -36.21 2.78
C ARG A 318 -4.82 -36.77 1.81
N VAL A 319 -4.65 -36.16 0.64
CA VAL A 319 -3.66 -36.62 -0.35
C VAL A 319 -2.22 -36.46 0.20
N ALA A 320 -1.93 -35.41 0.98
CA ALA A 320 -0.62 -35.27 1.61
C ALA A 320 -0.32 -36.43 2.61
N LEU A 321 -1.33 -36.87 3.38
CA LEU A 321 -1.19 -38.04 4.26
C LEU A 321 -1.00 -39.33 3.47
N GLU A 322 -1.66 -39.49 2.32
CA GLU A 322 -1.43 -40.65 1.43
C GLU A 322 0.02 -40.63 0.91
N ARG A 323 0.50 -39.45 0.43
CA ARG A 323 1.88 -39.26 -0.04
C ARG A 323 2.91 -39.53 1.06
N GLN A 324 2.61 -39.17 2.30
CA GLN A 324 3.48 -39.51 3.44
C GLN A 324 3.62 -41.01 3.63
N ARG A 325 2.54 -41.79 3.43
CA ARG A 325 2.60 -43.27 3.51
C ARG A 325 3.32 -43.88 2.30
N GLU A 326 3.11 -43.31 1.11
CA GLU A 326 3.77 -43.80 -0.12
C GLU A 326 5.27 -43.51 -0.16
N LEU A 327 5.69 -42.34 0.33
CA LEU A 327 7.08 -41.89 0.30
C LEU A 327 7.46 -41.19 1.62
N PRO A 328 7.58 -41.92 2.75
CA PRO A 328 7.81 -41.36 4.06
C PRO A 328 9.14 -40.58 4.16
N ALA A 329 10.19 -41.03 3.47
CA ALA A 329 11.50 -40.39 3.51
C ALA A 329 11.50 -38.89 3.15
N PHE A 330 10.55 -38.43 2.31
CA PHE A 330 10.50 -37.06 1.82
C PHE A 330 9.26 -36.28 2.26
N ASN A 331 8.22 -36.99 2.79
CA ASN A 331 6.93 -36.37 3.10
C ASN A 331 6.54 -36.49 4.60
N THR A 332 7.35 -37.09 5.45
CA THR A 332 7.13 -37.10 6.91
C THR A 332 7.07 -35.66 7.43
N ASN A 333 6.08 -35.33 8.25
CA ASN A 333 5.82 -34.01 8.79
C ASN A 333 5.46 -32.93 7.72
N MET A 334 5.16 -33.34 6.47
CA MET A 334 4.67 -32.43 5.43
C MET A 334 3.15 -32.48 5.37
N THR A 335 2.52 -31.31 5.25
CA THR A 335 1.10 -31.17 4.97
C THR A 335 0.88 -30.26 3.78
N ALA A 336 -0.31 -30.29 3.23
CA ALA A 336 -0.72 -29.43 2.13
C ALA A 336 -1.80 -28.44 2.59
N LEU A 337 -1.89 -27.31 1.91
CA LEU A 337 -2.93 -26.32 2.16
C LEU A 337 -3.24 -25.51 0.91
N ALA A 338 -4.49 -25.04 0.85
CA ALA A 338 -4.93 -24.05 -0.13
C ALA A 338 -5.07 -22.67 0.52
N ARG A 339 -4.66 -21.62 -0.20
CA ARG A 339 -4.86 -20.22 0.22
C ARG A 339 -5.46 -19.41 -0.92
N PRO A 340 -6.38 -18.46 -0.68
CA PRO A 340 -6.79 -17.53 -1.71
C PRO A 340 -5.59 -16.87 -2.37
N LEU A 341 -5.53 -16.85 -3.70
CA LEU A 341 -4.38 -16.28 -4.43
C LEU A 341 -4.10 -14.84 -4.01
N ARG A 342 -5.16 -14.04 -3.78
CA ARG A 342 -5.02 -12.67 -3.27
C ARG A 342 -4.25 -12.61 -1.94
N GLN A 343 -4.60 -13.46 -0.98
CA GLN A 343 -3.93 -13.49 0.31
C GLN A 343 -2.43 -13.84 0.17
N GLN A 344 -2.12 -14.74 -0.78
CA GLN A 344 -0.73 -15.08 -1.09
C GLN A 344 0.03 -13.92 -1.73
N LEU A 345 -0.59 -13.16 -2.64
CA LEU A 345 0.03 -12.03 -3.31
C LEU A 345 0.24 -10.83 -2.40
N VAL A 346 -0.74 -10.54 -1.54
CA VAL A 346 -0.72 -9.36 -0.65
C VAL A 346 0.16 -9.60 0.58
N GLY A 347 0.15 -10.83 1.13
CA GLY A 347 0.98 -11.22 2.26
C GLY A 347 0.89 -10.26 3.46
N ASN A 348 2.05 -9.85 3.97
CA ASN A 348 2.17 -8.97 5.13
C ASN A 348 1.83 -7.48 4.83
N ALA A 349 1.72 -7.09 3.54
CA ALA A 349 1.40 -5.72 3.16
C ALA A 349 -0.03 -5.31 3.60
N GLU A 350 -0.94 -6.26 3.79
CA GLU A 350 -2.31 -6.00 4.22
C GLU A 350 -2.36 -5.24 5.56
N ARG A 351 -1.64 -5.70 6.57
CA ARG A 351 -1.62 -5.06 7.90
C ARG A 351 -1.01 -3.67 7.83
N ALA A 352 0.08 -3.50 7.10
CA ALA A 352 0.74 -2.20 6.93
C ALA A 352 -0.21 -1.19 6.25
N LEU A 353 -0.94 -1.60 5.22
CA LEU A 353 -1.88 -0.73 4.51
C LEU A 353 -3.08 -0.34 5.39
N TRP A 354 -3.62 -1.25 6.21
CA TRP A 354 -4.70 -0.92 7.15
C TRP A 354 -4.23 0.04 8.25
N THR A 355 -3.00 -0.14 8.77
CA THR A 355 -2.45 0.79 9.78
C THR A 355 -2.18 2.18 9.19
N LEU A 356 -1.70 2.27 7.94
CA LEU A 356 -1.55 3.53 7.23
C LEU A 356 -2.90 4.22 6.97
N LEU A 357 -3.93 3.45 6.59
CA LEU A 357 -5.28 3.99 6.39
C LEU A 357 -5.86 4.53 7.69
N ALA A 358 -5.66 3.85 8.82
CA ALA A 358 -6.06 4.34 10.14
C ALA A 358 -5.31 5.64 10.51
N ALA A 359 -4.00 5.72 10.24
CA ALA A 359 -3.19 6.91 10.51
C ALA A 359 -3.68 8.13 9.72
N VAL A 360 -3.97 7.99 8.43
CA VAL A 360 -4.54 9.11 7.66
C VAL A 360 -5.98 9.43 8.06
N GLY A 361 -6.74 8.45 8.56
CA GLY A 361 -8.05 8.66 9.18
C GLY A 361 -7.94 9.57 10.42
N PHE A 362 -6.94 9.36 11.26
CA PHE A 362 -6.67 10.25 12.40
C PHE A 362 -6.27 11.66 11.95
N LEU A 363 -5.42 11.76 10.92
CA LEU A 363 -5.06 13.06 10.32
C LEU A 363 -6.30 13.80 9.81
N LEU A 364 -7.23 13.10 9.16
CA LEU A 364 -8.49 13.66 8.70
C LEU A 364 -9.36 14.15 9.87
N LEU A 365 -9.45 13.37 10.95
CA LEU A 365 -10.20 13.76 12.17
C LEU A 365 -9.61 15.01 12.83
N ILE A 366 -8.28 15.15 12.89
CA ILE A 366 -7.59 16.36 13.37
C ILE A 366 -7.96 17.56 12.47
N ALA A 367 -7.86 17.41 11.16
CA ALA A 367 -8.23 18.48 10.21
C ALA A 367 -9.69 18.91 10.38
N CYS A 368 -10.52 17.96 10.60
CA CYS A 368 -11.95 18.16 10.79
C CYS A 368 -12.26 18.90 12.10
N ALA A 369 -11.60 18.54 13.20
CA ALA A 369 -11.72 19.25 14.46
C ALA A 369 -11.25 20.71 14.34
N ASN A 370 -10.15 20.94 13.59
CA ASN A 370 -9.67 22.28 13.26
C ASN A 370 -10.72 23.13 12.53
N VAL A 371 -11.31 22.56 11.48
CA VAL A 371 -12.34 23.28 10.70
C VAL A 371 -13.60 23.51 11.55
N ALA A 372 -14.00 22.53 12.40
CA ALA A 372 -15.09 22.69 13.35
C ALA A 372 -14.82 23.87 14.33
N ASN A 373 -13.61 23.96 14.88
CA ASN A 373 -13.19 25.06 15.75
C ASN A 373 -13.27 26.42 15.02
N LEU A 374 -12.84 26.49 13.76
CA LEU A 374 -12.93 27.69 12.92
C LEU A 374 -14.39 28.07 12.61
N LEU A 375 -15.25 27.08 12.31
CA LEU A 375 -16.67 27.31 12.06
C LEU A 375 -17.41 27.75 13.33
N LEU A 376 -17.07 27.21 14.49
CA LEU A 376 -17.63 27.61 15.80
C LEU A 376 -17.25 29.06 16.18
N ALA A 377 -16.02 29.46 15.85
CA ALA A 377 -15.59 30.84 16.02
C ALA A 377 -16.43 31.78 15.13
N ARG A 378 -16.58 31.44 13.85
CA ARG A 378 -17.37 32.23 12.88
C ARG A 378 -18.88 32.27 13.20
N ALA A 379 -19.44 31.17 13.74
CA ALA A 379 -20.85 31.12 14.12
C ALA A 379 -21.16 32.08 15.30
N ALA A 380 -20.22 32.26 16.21
CA ALA A 380 -20.35 33.21 17.31
C ALA A 380 -20.38 34.68 16.81
N ASP A 381 -19.54 35.04 15.82
CA ASP A 381 -19.54 36.37 15.22
C ASP A 381 -20.85 36.67 14.46
N ARG A 382 -21.54 35.62 13.95
CA ARG A 382 -22.82 35.72 13.23
C ARG A 382 -24.06 35.58 14.14
N GLY A 383 -23.88 35.42 15.44
CA GLY A 383 -25.00 35.21 16.39
C GLY A 383 -26.11 36.29 16.28
N ARG A 384 -25.76 37.58 16.16
CA ARG A 384 -26.69 38.68 15.90
C ARG A 384 -27.48 38.55 14.60
N GLU A 385 -26.80 38.16 13.50
CA GLU A 385 -27.43 37.99 12.16
C GLU A 385 -28.46 36.83 12.23
N VAL A 386 -28.11 35.73 12.91
CA VAL A 386 -29.00 34.58 13.10
C VAL A 386 -30.19 34.93 13.97
N ALA A 387 -29.98 35.66 15.10
CA ALA A 387 -31.05 36.11 15.99
C ALA A 387 -32.06 37.02 15.26
N VAL A 388 -31.60 37.99 14.45
CA VAL A 388 -32.46 38.84 13.61
C VAL A 388 -33.26 37.99 12.60
N ARG A 389 -32.67 36.99 11.98
CA ARG A 389 -33.40 36.13 11.05
C ARG A 389 -34.48 35.30 11.73
N ILE A 390 -34.19 34.75 12.94
CA ILE A 390 -35.17 33.99 13.72
C ILE A 390 -36.31 34.92 14.13
N SER A 391 -36.05 36.16 14.59
CA SER A 391 -37.08 37.13 14.96
C SER A 391 -37.95 37.54 13.78
N LEU A 392 -37.41 37.50 12.54
CA LEU A 392 -38.13 37.73 11.29
C LEU A 392 -38.87 36.48 10.78
N GLY A 393 -38.93 35.36 11.54
CA GLY A 393 -39.73 34.17 11.25
C GLY A 393 -38.97 33.07 10.47
N ALA A 394 -37.63 33.11 10.36
CA ALA A 394 -36.88 32.02 9.77
C ALA A 394 -36.89 30.76 10.66
N SER A 395 -37.30 29.62 10.12
CA SER A 395 -37.33 28.36 10.86
C SER A 395 -35.92 27.87 11.23
N PRO A 396 -35.74 27.26 12.41
CA PRO A 396 -34.47 26.68 12.86
C PRO A 396 -33.87 25.69 11.88
N THR A 397 -34.71 24.88 11.26
CA THR A 397 -34.31 23.89 10.25
C THR A 397 -33.71 24.51 8.99
N ARG A 398 -34.24 25.66 8.55
CA ARG A 398 -33.72 26.39 7.37
C ARG A 398 -32.34 26.96 7.66
N ILE A 399 -32.09 27.51 8.84
CA ILE A 399 -30.78 28.04 9.24
C ILE A 399 -29.76 26.89 9.34
N MET A 400 -30.15 25.78 9.97
CA MET A 400 -29.32 24.60 10.09
C MET A 400 -28.94 24.05 8.72
N ARG A 401 -29.89 23.92 7.78
CA ARG A 401 -29.62 23.47 6.40
C ARG A 401 -28.65 24.41 5.69
N GLN A 402 -28.81 25.72 5.85
CA GLN A 402 -27.93 26.72 5.21
C GLN A 402 -26.49 26.61 5.73
N LEU A 403 -26.27 26.45 7.05
CA LEU A 403 -24.94 26.27 7.63
C LEU A 403 -24.30 24.95 7.22
N LEU A 404 -25.08 23.86 7.15
CA LEU A 404 -24.62 22.58 6.64
C LEU A 404 -24.22 22.65 5.16
N THR A 405 -25.00 23.36 4.34
CA THR A 405 -24.66 23.58 2.91
C THR A 405 -23.34 24.35 2.77
N GLU A 406 -23.08 25.36 3.63
CA GLU A 406 -21.79 26.09 3.65
C GLU A 406 -20.63 25.15 3.98
N SER A 407 -20.79 24.29 4.98
CA SER A 407 -19.75 23.32 5.39
C SER A 407 -19.50 22.23 4.34
N VAL A 408 -20.55 21.68 3.73
CA VAL A 408 -20.44 20.67 2.66
C VAL A 408 -19.81 21.27 1.42
N LEU A 409 -20.20 22.49 1.02
CA LEU A 409 -19.62 23.17 -0.13
C LEU A 409 -18.11 23.41 0.05
N LEU A 410 -17.72 23.84 1.25
CA LEU A 410 -16.31 24.02 1.61
C LEU A 410 -15.52 22.70 1.52
N SER A 411 -16.09 21.59 2.02
CA SER A 411 -15.47 20.26 1.96
C SER A 411 -15.40 19.73 0.52
N VAL A 412 -16.39 19.98 -0.32
CA VAL A 412 -16.38 19.59 -1.74
C VAL A 412 -15.30 20.35 -2.53
N ILE A 413 -15.16 21.66 -2.29
CA ILE A 413 -14.08 22.44 -2.90
C ILE A 413 -12.71 21.92 -2.45
N ALA A 414 -12.56 21.65 -1.16
CA ALA A 414 -11.34 21.07 -0.60
C ALA A 414 -11.05 19.68 -1.19
N ALA A 415 -12.08 18.83 -1.38
CA ALA A 415 -11.93 17.52 -1.99
C ALA A 415 -11.52 17.58 -3.46
N ALA A 416 -11.99 18.57 -4.22
CA ALA A 416 -11.56 18.77 -5.61
C ALA A 416 -10.05 19.08 -5.69
N ILE A 417 -9.55 19.95 -4.81
CA ILE A 417 -8.11 20.24 -4.68
C ILE A 417 -7.37 19.02 -4.13
N GLY A 418 -7.93 18.36 -3.11
CA GLY A 418 -7.40 17.15 -2.51
C GLY A 418 -7.24 16.01 -3.51
N LEU A 419 -8.14 15.89 -4.49
CA LEU A 419 -8.03 14.91 -5.56
C LEU A 419 -6.80 15.15 -6.45
N VAL A 420 -6.48 16.40 -6.75
CA VAL A 420 -5.25 16.77 -7.49
C VAL A 420 -4.01 16.38 -6.67
N ILE A 421 -4.03 16.68 -5.36
CA ILE A 421 -2.97 16.27 -4.43
C ILE A 421 -2.87 14.74 -4.38
N ALA A 422 -4.01 14.03 -4.38
CA ALA A 422 -4.04 12.58 -4.34
C ALA A 422 -3.41 11.93 -5.58
N VAL A 423 -3.68 12.45 -6.78
CA VAL A 423 -3.06 11.95 -8.02
C VAL A 423 -1.54 12.07 -7.95
N LYS A 424 -1.03 13.26 -7.61
CA LYS A 424 0.42 13.48 -7.49
C LYS A 424 1.04 12.73 -6.32
N GLY A 425 0.33 12.66 -5.21
CA GLY A 425 0.74 11.88 -4.05
C GLY A 425 0.84 10.38 -4.35
N THR A 426 -0.09 9.84 -5.10
CA THR A 426 -0.07 8.43 -5.51
C THR A 426 1.09 8.15 -6.49
N GLU A 427 1.33 9.02 -7.48
CA GLU A 427 2.50 8.91 -8.36
C GLU A 427 3.82 8.91 -7.56
N ALA A 428 3.95 9.81 -6.59
CA ALA A 428 5.12 9.87 -5.72
C ALA A 428 5.26 8.62 -4.83
N LEU A 429 4.14 8.09 -4.30
CA LEU A 429 4.15 6.86 -3.50
C LEU A 429 4.60 5.66 -4.34
N VAL A 430 4.09 5.52 -5.55
CA VAL A 430 4.49 4.45 -6.47
C VAL A 430 5.98 4.53 -6.81
N ALA A 431 6.50 5.74 -7.05
CA ALA A 431 7.92 5.96 -7.32
C ALA A 431 8.84 5.62 -6.13
N LEU A 432 8.32 5.67 -4.90
CA LEU A 432 9.06 5.30 -3.67
C LEU A 432 9.03 3.79 -3.38
N VAL A 433 8.13 3.03 -4.02
CA VAL A 433 8.06 1.56 -3.87
C VAL A 433 9.20 0.93 -4.66
N PRO A 434 10.06 0.10 -4.03
CA PRO A 434 11.17 -0.55 -4.72
C PRO A 434 10.67 -1.46 -5.86
N SER A 435 11.34 -1.38 -7.02
CA SER A 435 11.13 -2.30 -8.13
C SER A 435 11.47 -3.74 -7.68
N GLY A 436 10.51 -4.66 -7.74
CA GLY A 436 10.71 -6.07 -7.33
C GLY A 436 9.71 -6.56 -6.27
N ILE A 437 8.85 -5.70 -5.76
CA ILE A 437 7.70 -6.16 -4.98
C ILE A 437 6.61 -6.55 -5.98
N SER A 438 6.23 -7.82 -6.00
CA SER A 438 5.25 -8.40 -6.96
C SER A 438 3.87 -7.70 -6.95
N THR A 439 3.53 -7.01 -5.87
CA THR A 439 2.36 -6.12 -5.77
C THR A 439 2.47 -4.85 -6.62
N VAL A 440 3.66 -4.51 -7.14
CA VAL A 440 3.89 -3.23 -7.87
C VAL A 440 3.28 -3.24 -9.28
N GLN A 441 3.09 -4.39 -9.93
CA GLN A 441 2.41 -4.43 -11.22
C GLN A 441 0.97 -3.91 -11.12
N SER A 442 0.27 -4.19 -10.01
CA SER A 442 -1.06 -3.60 -9.75
C SER A 442 -0.98 -2.12 -9.37
N LEU A 443 0.20 -1.63 -8.95
CA LEU A 443 0.43 -0.22 -8.62
C LEU A 443 0.81 0.63 -9.85
N ALA A 444 1.40 0.06 -10.89
CA ALA A 444 1.71 0.78 -12.13
C ALA A 444 0.44 1.30 -12.85
N ASP A 445 -0.69 0.63 -12.63
CA ASP A 445 -2.02 0.98 -13.18
C ASP A 445 -2.92 1.73 -12.17
N VAL A 446 -2.37 2.40 -11.16
CA VAL A 446 -3.20 3.17 -10.21
C VAL A 446 -3.77 4.39 -10.91
N SER A 447 -4.87 4.19 -11.60
CA SER A 447 -5.73 5.24 -12.15
C SER A 447 -6.79 5.63 -11.12
N VAL A 448 -7.26 6.88 -11.23
CA VAL A 448 -8.39 7.35 -10.40
C VAL A 448 -9.66 6.64 -10.86
N GLU A 449 -9.94 5.48 -10.26
CA GLU A 449 -11.14 4.71 -10.50
C GLU A 449 -12.37 5.36 -9.85
N TRP A 450 -13.57 5.00 -10.33
CA TRP A 450 -14.85 5.49 -9.77
C TRP A 450 -14.98 5.21 -8.25
N ARG A 451 -14.36 4.12 -7.73
CA ARG A 451 -14.36 3.78 -6.30
C ARG A 451 -13.60 4.82 -5.48
N VAL A 452 -12.47 5.30 -5.99
CA VAL A 452 -11.67 6.36 -5.36
C VAL A 452 -12.46 7.67 -5.37
N LEU A 453 -13.12 8.00 -6.50
CA LEU A 453 -13.99 9.18 -6.58
C LEU A 453 -15.18 9.09 -5.63
N ALA A 454 -15.83 7.93 -5.54
CA ALA A 454 -16.94 7.70 -4.61
C ALA A 454 -16.49 7.80 -3.14
N PHE A 455 -15.34 7.23 -2.80
CA PHE A 455 -14.74 7.35 -1.47
C PHE A 455 -14.42 8.81 -1.13
N THR A 456 -13.76 9.54 -2.04
CA THR A 456 -13.43 10.97 -1.84
C THR A 456 -14.69 11.81 -1.67
N GLY A 457 -15.73 11.54 -2.46
CA GLY A 457 -17.04 12.18 -2.33
C GLY A 457 -17.72 11.87 -1.00
N LEU A 458 -17.69 10.62 -0.55
CA LEU A 458 -18.20 10.21 0.77
C LEU A 458 -17.45 10.88 1.92
N VAL A 459 -16.13 10.91 1.84
CA VAL A 459 -15.29 11.60 2.83
C VAL A 459 -15.60 13.09 2.85
N ALA A 460 -15.71 13.76 1.68
CA ALA A 460 -16.03 15.17 1.59
C ALA A 460 -17.41 15.52 2.19
N ILE A 461 -18.43 14.75 1.85
CA ILE A 461 -19.80 14.96 2.39
C ILE A 461 -19.82 14.62 3.88
N GLY A 462 -19.24 13.50 4.28
CA GLY A 462 -19.18 13.04 5.66
C GLY A 462 -18.49 14.05 6.59
N THR A 463 -17.33 14.58 6.15
CA THR A 463 -16.63 15.63 6.89
C THR A 463 -17.44 16.93 6.99
N GLY A 464 -18.01 17.39 5.86
CA GLY A 464 -18.87 18.58 5.87
C GLY A 464 -20.08 18.47 6.78
N LEU A 465 -20.71 17.30 6.86
CA LEU A 465 -21.84 17.04 7.77
C LEU A 465 -21.43 16.91 9.22
N LEU A 466 -20.41 16.07 9.53
CA LEU A 466 -19.93 15.82 10.89
C LEU A 466 -19.55 17.12 11.61
N PHE A 467 -18.85 18.01 10.92
CA PHE A 467 -18.34 19.24 11.52
C PHE A 467 -19.24 20.45 11.32
N GLY A 468 -20.18 20.39 10.37
CA GLY A 468 -21.24 21.36 10.20
C GLY A 468 -22.37 21.25 11.24
N VAL A 469 -22.67 20.03 11.71
CA VAL A 469 -23.81 19.78 12.64
C VAL A 469 -23.63 20.46 14.00
N ALA A 470 -22.44 20.42 14.59
CA ALA A 470 -22.20 20.99 15.92
C ALA A 470 -22.37 22.53 15.95
N PRO A 471 -21.73 23.31 15.04
CA PRO A 471 -21.96 24.74 14.94
C PRO A 471 -23.41 25.09 14.58
N ALA A 472 -24.03 24.34 13.66
CA ALA A 472 -25.40 24.57 13.24
C ALA A 472 -26.41 24.38 14.39
N ARG A 473 -26.23 23.33 15.18
CA ARG A 473 -27.06 23.10 16.39
C ARG A 473 -26.88 24.20 17.47
N GLN A 474 -25.64 24.67 17.63
CA GLN A 474 -25.38 25.76 18.58
C GLN A 474 -25.98 27.10 18.14
N ALA A 475 -25.88 27.43 16.83
CA ALA A 475 -26.46 28.65 16.27
C ALA A 475 -28.01 28.71 16.44
N VAL A 476 -28.68 27.57 16.48
CA VAL A 476 -30.15 27.46 16.59
C VAL A 476 -30.65 27.38 18.04
N LYS A 477 -29.84 26.88 18.98
CA LYS A 477 -30.19 26.72 20.40
C LYS A 477 -30.03 28.00 21.23
N GLY A 478 -29.49 29.11 20.68
CA GLY A 478 -29.33 30.37 21.36
C GLY A 478 -30.70 31.02 21.66
N ASP A 479 -30.93 31.43 22.92
CA ASP A 479 -32.15 32.13 23.28
C ASP A 479 -32.17 33.51 22.61
N VAL A 480 -33.14 33.71 21.70
CA VAL A 480 -33.25 34.92 20.86
C VAL A 480 -33.45 36.16 21.74
N GLN A 481 -34.20 36.03 22.87
CA GLN A 481 -34.46 37.14 23.78
C GLN A 481 -33.20 37.57 24.55
N GLU A 482 -32.36 36.58 24.93
CA GLU A 482 -31.12 36.84 25.66
C GLU A 482 -30.07 37.48 24.71
N THR A 483 -29.98 37.00 23.45
CA THR A 483 -29.03 37.51 22.43
C THR A 483 -29.38 38.95 21.97
N LEU A 484 -30.67 39.34 21.94
CA LEU A 484 -31.13 40.68 21.58
C LEU A 484 -31.06 41.64 22.74
N LYS A 485 -31.26 41.19 24.02
CA LYS A 485 -31.14 42.00 25.26
C LYS A 485 -29.69 42.26 25.67
N GLU A 486 -28.75 41.41 25.30
CA GLU A 486 -27.31 41.47 25.65
C GLU A 486 -26.53 42.56 24.89
N GLY A 487 -27.17 43.62 24.43
CA GLY A 487 -26.44 44.85 24.12
C GLY A 487 -25.71 45.48 25.31
N GLY A 488 -25.76 44.90 26.51
CA GLY A 488 -25.26 45.58 27.67
C GLY A 488 -24.76 44.84 28.90
N ARG A 489 -24.96 43.56 29.14
CA ARG A 489 -24.43 42.92 30.40
C ARG A 489 -24.49 41.40 30.29
N GLY A 490 -23.37 40.76 30.15
CA GLY A 490 -22.88 39.50 30.73
C GLY A 490 -23.82 38.26 30.82
N GLY A 491 -24.24 37.67 29.72
CA GLY A 491 -24.96 36.40 29.72
C GLY A 491 -24.06 35.15 29.72
N SER A 492 -24.05 34.37 30.78
CA SER A 492 -23.07 33.29 31.06
C SER A 492 -23.47 31.86 30.66
N GLY A 493 -24.64 31.62 30.08
CA GLY A 493 -25.16 30.25 29.86
C GLY A 493 -24.76 29.60 28.52
N ALA A 494 -25.07 30.23 27.40
CA ALA A 494 -24.76 29.70 26.03
C ALA A 494 -23.25 29.69 25.72
N SER A 495 -22.49 30.61 26.32
CA SER A 495 -21.03 30.71 26.20
C SER A 495 -20.27 29.49 26.75
N ARG A 496 -20.74 28.87 27.87
CA ARG A 496 -20.07 27.76 28.55
C ARG A 496 -20.13 26.46 27.76
N SER A 497 -21.23 26.14 27.10
CA SER A 497 -21.39 24.92 26.28
C SER A 497 -20.46 24.95 25.03
N SER A 498 -20.42 26.09 24.33
CA SER A 498 -19.54 26.32 23.18
C SER A 498 -18.06 26.26 23.55
N ALA A 499 -17.69 26.82 24.72
CA ALA A 499 -16.32 26.76 25.21
C ALA A 499 -15.88 25.33 25.60
N ARG A 500 -16.78 24.54 26.20
CA ARG A 500 -16.49 23.11 26.50
C ARG A 500 -16.30 22.28 25.27
N LEU A 501 -17.13 22.44 24.22
CA LEU A 501 -17.00 21.69 22.98
C LEU A 501 -15.67 22.00 22.27
N ARG A 502 -15.28 23.28 22.18
CA ARG A 502 -13.99 23.67 21.60
C ARG A 502 -12.81 23.12 22.39
N SER A 503 -12.87 23.16 23.72
CA SER A 503 -11.82 22.53 24.54
C SER A 503 -11.74 21.02 24.32
N ALA A 504 -12.88 20.33 24.18
CA ALA A 504 -12.92 18.91 23.91
C ALA A 504 -12.33 18.56 22.51
N LEU A 505 -12.59 19.39 21.49
CA LEU A 505 -12.00 19.22 20.16
C LEU A 505 -10.47 19.39 20.20
N VAL A 506 -9.94 20.39 20.90
CA VAL A 506 -8.49 20.57 21.08
C VAL A 506 -7.87 19.39 21.82
N VAL A 507 -8.50 18.90 22.87
CA VAL A 507 -8.02 17.70 23.60
C VAL A 507 -7.99 16.49 22.67
N ALA A 508 -9.03 16.28 21.85
CA ALA A 508 -9.07 15.21 20.87
C ALA A 508 -7.97 15.35 19.79
N GLU A 509 -7.76 16.57 19.26
CA GLU A 509 -6.68 16.86 18.31
C GLU A 509 -5.31 16.53 18.89
N MET A 510 -5.03 16.99 20.11
CA MET A 510 -3.77 16.72 20.80
C MET A 510 -3.57 15.23 21.06
N SER A 511 -4.66 14.53 21.44
CA SER A 511 -4.63 13.08 21.67
C SER A 511 -4.31 12.31 20.38
N LEU A 512 -4.98 12.64 19.28
CA LEU A 512 -4.73 12.01 17.98
C LEU A 512 -3.35 12.35 17.41
N ALA A 513 -2.90 13.61 17.58
CA ALA A 513 -1.56 14.03 17.18
C ALA A 513 -0.48 13.27 17.96
N LEU A 514 -0.67 13.02 19.27
CA LEU A 514 0.25 12.22 20.06
C LEU A 514 0.33 10.78 19.53
N VAL A 515 -0.82 10.15 19.21
CA VAL A 515 -0.84 8.80 18.64
C VAL A 515 -0.05 8.73 17.34
N LEU A 516 -0.27 9.69 16.43
CA LEU A 516 0.44 9.75 15.14
C LEU A 516 1.94 9.97 15.33
N LEU A 517 2.32 10.92 16.18
CA LEU A 517 3.73 11.24 16.44
C LEU A 517 4.45 10.09 17.13
N THR A 518 3.81 9.42 18.10
CA THR A 518 4.40 8.26 18.76
C THR A 518 4.59 7.11 17.77
N SER A 519 3.61 6.84 16.91
CA SER A 519 3.72 5.86 15.84
C SER A 519 4.87 6.21 14.88
N ALA A 520 5.00 7.47 14.50
CA ALA A 520 6.11 7.96 13.67
C ALA A 520 7.46 7.79 14.36
N GLY A 521 7.57 8.19 15.64
CA GLY A 521 8.80 8.08 16.43
C GLY A 521 9.25 6.62 16.60
N LEU A 522 8.32 5.71 16.87
CA LEU A 522 8.61 4.27 16.96
C LEU A 522 9.11 3.72 15.60
N MET A 523 8.47 4.12 14.48
CA MET A 523 8.90 3.70 13.14
C MET A 523 10.29 4.25 12.78
N VAL A 524 10.59 5.50 13.10
CA VAL A 524 11.92 6.10 12.88
C VAL A 524 12.98 5.35 13.68
N ARG A 525 12.74 5.07 14.97
CA ARG A 525 13.68 4.30 15.79
C ARG A 525 13.84 2.86 15.31
N SER A 526 12.75 2.24 14.91
CA SER A 526 12.75 0.89 14.36
C SER A 526 13.57 0.82 13.06
N PHE A 527 13.42 1.81 12.18
CA PHE A 527 14.20 1.90 10.95
C PHE A 527 15.69 2.16 11.24
N ALA A 528 16.00 3.05 12.17
CA ALA A 528 17.38 3.31 12.58
C ALA A 528 18.05 2.07 13.23
N ALA A 529 17.28 1.27 14.00
CA ALA A 529 17.76 0.00 14.53
C ALA A 529 18.03 -1.01 13.41
N LEU A 530 17.17 -1.04 12.38
CA LEU A 530 17.33 -1.90 11.23
C LEU A 530 18.56 -1.55 10.39
N GLU A 531 18.86 -0.26 10.21
CA GLU A 531 20.07 0.21 9.50
C GLU A 531 21.37 -0.15 10.24
N GLN A 532 21.31 -0.37 11.54
CA GLN A 532 22.48 -0.71 12.37
C GLN A 532 22.73 -2.23 12.47
N VAL A 533 21.85 -3.06 11.90
CA VAL A 533 22.07 -4.51 11.90
C VAL A 533 23.29 -4.86 11.07
N ASP A 534 24.23 -5.61 11.66
CA ASP A 534 25.34 -6.21 10.93
C ASP A 534 24.79 -7.31 10.01
N LEU A 535 24.77 -7.06 8.71
CA LEU A 535 24.30 -8.01 7.70
C LEU A 535 25.20 -9.26 7.58
N GLY A 536 26.38 -9.26 8.26
CA GLY A 536 27.40 -10.31 8.11
C GLY A 536 28.26 -10.15 6.85
N PHE A 537 27.97 -9.14 6.00
CA PHE A 537 28.73 -8.79 4.80
C PHE A 537 28.77 -7.27 4.58
N ARG A 538 29.67 -6.81 3.71
CA ARG A 538 29.84 -5.38 3.40
C ARG A 538 29.33 -5.07 2.00
N PRO A 539 28.19 -4.37 1.84
CA PRO A 539 27.60 -4.08 0.52
C PRO A 539 28.28 -2.95 -0.25
N GLU A 540 29.04 -2.06 0.43
CA GLU A 540 29.65 -0.90 -0.20
C GLU A 540 30.77 -1.30 -1.17
N GLY A 541 30.80 -0.65 -2.34
CA GLY A 541 31.80 -0.90 -3.39
C GLY A 541 31.66 -2.26 -4.08
N VAL A 542 30.53 -2.95 -3.91
CA VAL A 542 30.25 -4.25 -4.51
C VAL A 542 29.26 -4.11 -5.66
N LEU A 543 29.68 -4.55 -6.87
CA LEU A 543 28.81 -4.79 -8.03
C LEU A 543 28.39 -6.26 -8.03
N THR A 544 27.14 -6.53 -8.34
CA THR A 544 26.61 -7.88 -8.54
C THR A 544 26.07 -8.05 -9.94
N ALA A 545 26.19 -9.25 -10.49
CA ALA A 545 25.61 -9.61 -11.78
C ALA A 545 25.28 -11.10 -11.80
N ARG A 546 24.21 -11.52 -12.48
CA ARG A 546 23.85 -12.93 -12.58
C ARG A 546 24.21 -13.49 -13.96
N LEU A 547 24.80 -14.67 -13.95
CA LEU A 547 25.13 -15.45 -15.14
C LEU A 547 24.50 -16.85 -15.01
N THR A 548 23.73 -17.24 -16.02
CA THR A 548 23.13 -18.59 -16.09
C THR A 548 23.67 -19.28 -17.35
N LEU A 549 24.27 -20.43 -17.13
CA LEU A 549 24.86 -21.23 -18.24
C LEU A 549 23.79 -22.12 -18.87
N PRO A 550 23.76 -22.20 -20.22
CA PRO A 550 22.91 -23.15 -20.92
C PRO A 550 23.36 -24.60 -20.64
N PHE A 551 22.43 -25.41 -20.10
CA PHE A 551 22.69 -26.80 -19.67
C PHE A 551 23.25 -27.71 -20.81
N ARG A 552 22.98 -27.40 -22.07
CA ARG A 552 23.43 -28.22 -23.21
C ARG A 552 24.86 -27.92 -23.65
N LYS A 553 25.30 -26.67 -23.57
CA LYS A 553 26.67 -26.27 -23.90
C LYS A 553 27.63 -26.67 -22.80
N TYR A 554 27.15 -26.57 -21.56
CA TYR A 554 27.94 -26.90 -20.38
C TYR A 554 27.38 -28.15 -19.72
N THR A 555 27.60 -29.31 -20.42
CA THR A 555 27.02 -30.61 -20.03
C THR A 555 27.80 -31.33 -18.95
N ASN A 556 29.03 -30.91 -18.68
CA ASN A 556 29.87 -31.54 -17.66
C ASN A 556 30.36 -30.48 -16.66
N ASP A 557 30.53 -30.95 -15.43
CA ASP A 557 30.92 -30.14 -14.28
C ASP A 557 32.25 -29.41 -14.49
N THR A 558 33.21 -30.06 -15.17
CA THR A 558 34.52 -29.44 -15.45
C THR A 558 34.38 -28.23 -16.39
N ALA A 559 33.50 -28.27 -17.39
CA ALA A 559 33.28 -27.17 -18.32
C ALA A 559 32.64 -25.99 -17.59
N VAL A 560 31.67 -26.25 -16.69
CA VAL A 560 31.04 -25.24 -15.81
C VAL A 560 32.09 -24.53 -14.97
N VAL A 561 32.91 -25.31 -14.23
CA VAL A 561 33.94 -24.77 -13.34
C VAL A 561 34.97 -23.94 -14.13
N ARG A 562 35.50 -24.45 -15.28
CA ARG A 562 36.45 -23.71 -16.09
C ARG A 562 35.93 -22.38 -16.59
N LEU A 563 34.67 -22.31 -17.00
CA LEU A 563 34.08 -21.06 -17.46
C LEU A 563 34.05 -20.01 -16.35
N PHE A 564 33.50 -20.35 -15.15
CA PHE A 564 33.45 -19.41 -14.06
C PHE A 564 34.84 -18.98 -13.59
N GLN A 565 35.82 -19.89 -13.56
CA GLN A 565 37.21 -19.54 -13.25
C GLN A 565 37.85 -18.61 -14.29
N ALA A 566 37.62 -18.85 -15.59
CA ALA A 566 38.10 -17.97 -16.65
C ALA A 566 37.46 -16.58 -16.58
N ALA A 567 36.18 -16.53 -16.32
CA ALA A 567 35.46 -15.26 -16.10
C ALA A 567 35.98 -14.50 -14.88
N GLU A 568 36.15 -15.20 -13.73
CA GLU A 568 36.70 -14.63 -12.49
C GLU A 568 38.08 -14.03 -12.72
N SER A 569 38.98 -14.76 -13.35
CA SER A 569 40.36 -14.32 -13.62
C SER A 569 40.40 -13.05 -14.48
N ARG A 570 39.57 -12.95 -15.54
CA ARG A 570 39.49 -11.75 -16.39
C ARG A 570 38.96 -10.53 -15.66
N VAL A 571 37.89 -10.71 -14.86
CA VAL A 571 37.32 -9.62 -14.07
C VAL A 571 38.29 -9.18 -12.97
N ALA A 572 39.01 -10.11 -12.35
CA ALA A 572 40.01 -9.82 -11.32
C ALA A 572 41.20 -9.01 -11.85
N ALA A 573 41.55 -9.20 -13.14
CA ALA A 573 42.62 -8.43 -13.77
C ALA A 573 42.26 -6.96 -14.10
N MET A 574 41.01 -6.53 -13.92
CA MET A 574 40.59 -5.18 -14.25
C MET A 574 41.15 -4.14 -13.24
N PRO A 575 41.57 -2.94 -13.72
CA PRO A 575 42.06 -1.88 -12.85
C PRO A 575 41.05 -1.48 -11.79
N GLY A 576 41.48 -1.46 -10.52
CA GLY A 576 40.69 -1.04 -9.39
C GLY A 576 39.76 -2.11 -8.78
N VAL A 577 39.74 -3.30 -9.34
CA VAL A 577 39.08 -4.47 -8.74
C VAL A 577 39.95 -5.00 -7.61
N LYS A 578 39.36 -5.25 -6.45
CA LYS A 578 40.07 -5.73 -5.23
C LYS A 578 39.84 -7.23 -4.99
N ALA A 579 38.63 -7.70 -5.25
CA ALA A 579 38.25 -9.10 -5.09
C ALA A 579 37.06 -9.44 -6.01
N VAL A 580 37.05 -10.66 -6.49
CA VAL A 580 35.97 -11.21 -7.33
C VAL A 580 35.61 -12.60 -6.82
N GLY A 581 34.35 -12.91 -6.80
CA GLY A 581 33.90 -14.25 -6.45
C GLY A 581 32.51 -14.55 -7.02
N TRP A 582 32.13 -15.80 -7.01
CA TRP A 582 30.84 -16.29 -7.46
C TRP A 582 30.08 -16.97 -6.33
N ILE A 583 28.75 -16.87 -6.35
CA ILE A 583 27.85 -17.60 -5.46
C ILE A 583 26.60 -18.04 -6.23
N SER A 584 26.07 -19.21 -5.88
CA SER A 584 24.83 -19.73 -6.52
C SER A 584 23.61 -18.87 -6.20
N TYR A 585 23.40 -18.49 -4.94
CA TYR A 585 22.30 -17.67 -4.47
C TYR A 585 22.84 -16.48 -3.66
N LEU A 586 22.67 -15.27 -4.23
CA LEU A 586 23.09 -14.04 -3.60
C LEU A 586 22.16 -13.68 -2.44
N PRO A 587 22.67 -13.22 -1.28
CA PRO A 587 21.83 -12.71 -0.19
C PRO A 587 20.84 -11.64 -0.63
N LEU A 588 19.70 -11.53 0.03
CA LEU A 588 18.63 -10.56 -0.20
C LEU A 588 17.88 -10.73 -1.53
N THR A 589 18.06 -11.87 -2.22
CA THR A 589 17.32 -12.19 -3.45
C THR A 589 16.10 -13.09 -3.21
N GLY A 590 15.90 -13.58 -1.99
CA GLY A 590 14.82 -14.52 -1.64
C GLY A 590 14.98 -15.93 -2.24
N MET A 591 16.12 -16.21 -2.92
CA MET A 591 16.42 -17.52 -3.49
C MET A 591 17.29 -18.33 -2.54
N ARG A 592 16.89 -19.58 -2.28
CA ARG A 592 17.57 -20.50 -1.34
C ARG A 592 17.52 -21.93 -1.85
N ALA A 593 18.52 -22.73 -1.44
CA ALA A 593 18.55 -24.17 -1.66
C ALA A 593 18.67 -24.90 -0.32
N VAL A 594 17.56 -24.97 0.41
CA VAL A 594 17.53 -25.66 1.70
C VAL A 594 17.60 -27.16 1.51
N GLN A 595 18.65 -27.77 2.06
CA GLN A 595 18.90 -29.21 2.02
C GLN A 595 18.90 -29.77 3.45
N GLY A 596 18.31 -30.95 3.62
CA GLY A 596 18.43 -31.71 4.86
C GLY A 596 19.83 -32.28 5.00
N PHE A 597 20.37 -32.27 6.21
CA PHE A 597 21.65 -32.87 6.50
C PHE A 597 21.59 -33.59 7.88
N ASN A 598 22.43 -34.58 8.05
CA ASN A 598 22.71 -35.22 9.34
C ASN A 598 24.13 -34.87 9.80
N VAL A 599 24.41 -35.02 11.09
CA VAL A 599 25.72 -34.77 11.67
C VAL A 599 26.32 -36.09 12.10
N GLU A 600 27.57 -36.34 11.71
CA GLU A 600 28.28 -37.57 12.09
C GLU A 600 28.36 -37.72 13.63
N GLY A 601 28.12 -38.93 14.13
CA GLY A 601 28.11 -39.21 15.59
C GLY A 601 26.80 -38.86 16.30
N ARG A 602 25.78 -38.34 15.56
CA ARG A 602 24.42 -38.15 16.08
C ARG A 602 23.43 -39.11 15.43
N PRO A 603 22.25 -39.35 16.04
CA PRO A 603 21.22 -40.19 15.44
C PRO A 603 20.86 -39.70 14.03
N THR A 604 20.86 -40.61 13.07
CA THR A 604 20.46 -40.31 11.70
C THR A 604 18.95 -40.08 11.61
N LEU A 605 18.51 -38.94 11.12
CA LEU A 605 17.12 -38.60 10.94
C LEU A 605 16.72 -38.77 9.46
N ASP A 606 15.46 -39.11 9.23
CA ASP A 606 14.90 -39.04 7.88
C ASP A 606 15.04 -37.61 7.31
N MET A 607 15.21 -37.50 6.01
CA MET A 607 15.45 -36.20 5.35
C MET A 607 14.36 -35.13 5.60
N SER A 608 13.12 -35.52 5.86
CA SER A 608 12.03 -34.65 6.23
C SER A 608 12.10 -34.12 7.66
N ALA A 609 12.74 -34.87 8.56
CA ALA A 609 12.97 -34.55 9.97
C ALA A 609 14.38 -33.96 10.21
N ALA A 610 15.29 -34.13 9.26
CA ALA A 610 16.66 -33.64 9.35
C ALA A 610 16.68 -32.11 9.39
N PRO A 611 17.64 -31.50 10.12
CA PRO A 611 17.83 -30.06 10.10
C PRO A 611 18.10 -29.58 8.65
N GLY A 612 17.55 -28.45 8.28
CA GLY A 612 17.77 -27.83 6.97
C GLY A 612 18.90 -26.82 7.03
N GLY A 613 19.85 -26.92 6.09
CA GLY A 613 20.87 -25.89 5.85
C GLY A 613 20.72 -25.31 4.44
N ASP A 614 20.91 -24.00 4.29
CA ASP A 614 20.92 -23.33 2.98
C ASP A 614 22.25 -23.60 2.30
N MET A 615 22.22 -24.42 1.24
CA MET A 615 23.44 -24.85 0.54
C MET A 615 23.79 -23.89 -0.59
N ARG A 616 25.03 -23.42 -0.60
CA ARG A 616 25.55 -22.44 -1.55
C ARG A 616 26.86 -22.88 -2.16
N ALA A 617 26.93 -22.93 -3.49
CA ALA A 617 28.17 -23.06 -4.22
C ALA A 617 28.89 -21.71 -4.27
N VAL A 618 30.16 -21.64 -3.92
CA VAL A 618 30.97 -20.39 -3.96
C VAL A 618 32.37 -20.65 -4.53
N THR A 619 32.99 -19.62 -5.09
CA THR A 619 34.42 -19.66 -5.40
C THR A 619 35.26 -19.27 -4.18
N PRO A 620 36.55 -19.62 -4.10
CA PRO A 620 37.39 -19.36 -2.93
C PRO A 620 37.40 -17.91 -2.46
N ASN A 621 37.39 -16.96 -3.41
CA ASN A 621 37.46 -15.52 -3.13
C ASN A 621 36.11 -14.88 -2.75
N TYR A 622 35.00 -15.62 -2.75
CA TYR A 622 33.67 -15.08 -2.46
C TYR A 622 33.60 -14.35 -1.11
N PHE A 623 34.15 -14.96 -0.05
CA PHE A 623 34.12 -14.37 1.30
C PHE A 623 34.85 -13.03 1.34
N ALA A 624 36.01 -12.93 0.68
CA ALA A 624 36.76 -11.68 0.54
C ALA A 624 36.00 -10.64 -0.30
N ALA A 625 35.39 -11.08 -1.39
CA ALA A 625 34.59 -10.19 -2.27
C ALA A 625 33.36 -9.63 -1.56
N MET A 626 32.66 -10.40 -0.75
CA MET A 626 31.53 -9.95 0.08
C MET A 626 31.96 -9.27 1.39
N GLY A 627 33.20 -9.47 1.82
CA GLY A 627 33.70 -9.00 3.12
C GLY A 627 33.10 -9.77 4.30
N ILE A 628 32.80 -11.06 4.11
CA ILE A 628 32.32 -11.96 5.15
C ILE A 628 33.52 -12.50 5.93
N PRO A 629 33.63 -12.23 7.25
CA PRO A 629 34.76 -12.73 8.03
C PRO A 629 34.64 -14.23 8.31
N LEU A 630 35.76 -14.93 8.15
CA LEU A 630 35.92 -16.29 8.66
C LEU A 630 36.25 -16.21 10.17
N ARG A 631 35.46 -16.91 10.98
CA ARG A 631 35.59 -16.90 12.44
C ARG A 631 36.56 -17.98 12.94
N GLU A 632 36.52 -19.16 12.28
CA GLU A 632 37.38 -20.28 12.61
C GLU A 632 37.83 -21.02 11.34
N GLY A 633 38.95 -21.72 11.43
CA GLY A 633 39.45 -22.53 10.35
C GLY A 633 39.96 -21.76 9.13
N ARG A 634 39.66 -22.25 7.93
CA ARG A 634 40.08 -21.70 6.64
C ARG A 634 38.93 -21.59 5.64
N GLY A 635 39.09 -20.71 4.67
CA GLY A 635 38.29 -20.69 3.44
C GLY A 635 38.67 -21.82 2.49
N PHE A 636 38.05 -21.79 1.30
CA PHE A 636 38.40 -22.74 0.25
C PHE A 636 39.69 -22.34 -0.46
N THR A 637 40.34 -23.37 -1.03
CA THR A 637 41.57 -23.23 -1.80
C THR A 637 41.42 -23.93 -3.16
N GLU A 638 42.34 -23.74 -4.08
CA GLU A 638 42.37 -24.43 -5.38
C GLU A 638 42.56 -25.94 -5.26
N THR A 639 43.05 -26.43 -4.11
CA THR A 639 43.18 -27.86 -3.82
C THR A 639 41.84 -28.52 -3.48
N ASP A 640 40.84 -27.77 -3.10
CA ASP A 640 39.49 -28.28 -2.77
C ASP A 640 38.69 -28.44 -4.10
N ARG A 641 38.96 -29.55 -4.85
CA ARG A 641 38.42 -29.78 -6.18
C ARG A 641 37.83 -31.20 -6.30
N MET A 642 37.12 -31.46 -7.40
CA MET A 642 36.61 -32.80 -7.68
C MET A 642 37.73 -33.86 -7.58
N GLY A 643 37.41 -34.97 -6.89
CA GLY A 643 38.36 -36.06 -6.63
C GLY A 643 39.18 -35.89 -5.33
N THR A 644 39.06 -34.79 -4.61
CA THR A 644 39.57 -34.63 -3.25
C THR A 644 38.44 -34.78 -2.22
N PRO A 645 38.73 -35.00 -0.90
CA PRO A 645 37.71 -35.09 0.12
C PRO A 645 36.79 -33.85 0.11
N ASP A 646 35.49 -34.07 0.15
CA ASP A 646 34.49 -33.00 0.14
C ASP A 646 34.56 -32.13 1.40
N VAL A 647 34.53 -30.82 1.18
CA VAL A 647 34.68 -29.83 2.25
C VAL A 647 33.53 -28.78 2.23
N ALA A 648 33.25 -28.24 3.42
CA ALA A 648 32.31 -27.14 3.59
C ALA A 648 32.86 -26.08 4.55
N VAL A 649 32.42 -24.85 4.34
CA VAL A 649 32.42 -23.78 5.34
C VAL A 649 30.97 -23.61 5.81
N VAL A 650 30.76 -23.52 7.12
CA VAL A 650 29.42 -23.40 7.72
C VAL A 650 29.24 -22.04 8.37
N SER A 651 28.00 -21.58 8.52
CA SER A 651 27.69 -20.37 9.29
C SER A 651 27.89 -20.57 10.78
N GLN A 652 28.12 -19.51 11.52
CA GLN A 652 28.27 -19.52 12.97
C GLN A 652 27.00 -20.02 13.67
N SER A 653 25.81 -19.72 13.14
CA SER A 653 24.51 -20.22 13.61
C SER A 653 24.45 -21.75 13.55
N LEU A 654 24.88 -22.36 12.44
CA LEU A 654 24.97 -23.82 12.31
C LEU A 654 26.01 -24.41 13.29
N ALA A 655 27.19 -23.80 13.37
CA ALA A 655 28.22 -24.26 14.29
C ALA A 655 27.74 -24.23 15.75
N ARG A 656 27.09 -23.17 16.19
CA ARG A 656 26.52 -23.08 17.56
C ARG A 656 25.40 -24.09 17.83
N ALA A 657 24.54 -24.35 16.83
CA ALA A 657 23.42 -25.27 17.01
C ALA A 657 23.88 -26.72 17.28
N PHE A 658 25.03 -27.11 16.75
CA PHE A 658 25.52 -28.49 16.86
C PHE A 658 26.80 -28.65 17.71
N TRP A 659 27.59 -27.61 17.88
CA TRP A 659 28.88 -27.63 18.60
C TRP A 659 29.06 -26.39 19.49
N SER A 660 28.06 -26.13 20.38
CA SER A 660 28.08 -24.95 21.27
C SER A 660 29.34 -24.83 22.13
N ASP A 661 29.88 -25.99 22.57
CA ASP A 661 30.99 -26.07 23.52
C ASP A 661 32.30 -26.57 22.88
N SER A 662 32.34 -26.74 21.56
CA SER A 662 33.52 -27.26 20.84
C SER A 662 33.60 -26.67 19.46
N SER A 663 34.77 -26.78 18.80
CA SER A 663 34.92 -26.32 17.42
C SER A 663 34.16 -27.26 16.45
N ALA A 664 33.48 -26.67 15.48
CA ALA A 664 32.87 -27.42 14.39
C ALA A 664 33.90 -27.98 13.39
N ILE A 665 35.15 -27.48 13.42
CA ILE A 665 36.19 -27.85 12.47
C ILE A 665 36.55 -29.30 12.59
N GLY A 666 36.63 -30.00 11.45
CA GLY A 666 36.99 -31.41 11.35
C GLY A 666 35.82 -32.37 11.48
N HIS A 667 34.65 -31.93 11.94
CA HIS A 667 33.42 -32.72 11.94
C HIS A 667 32.85 -32.87 10.52
N TYR A 668 31.88 -33.77 10.36
CA TYR A 668 31.32 -34.11 9.06
C TYR A 668 29.81 -33.89 9.03
N LEU A 669 29.34 -33.32 7.94
CA LEU A 669 27.94 -33.29 7.54
C LEU A 669 27.69 -34.50 6.61
N LEU A 670 26.55 -35.17 6.80
CA LEU A 670 26.16 -36.35 6.06
C LEU A 670 24.92 -36.01 5.22
N TYR A 671 25.02 -36.20 3.91
CA TYR A 671 23.91 -36.09 2.98
C TYR A 671 23.51 -37.47 2.47
N GLN A 672 22.20 -37.69 2.35
CA GLN A 672 21.64 -38.92 1.77
C GLN A 672 21.06 -38.59 0.40
N TRP A 673 21.97 -38.41 -0.57
CA TRP A 673 21.64 -38.37 -1.99
C TRP A 673 21.52 -39.79 -2.56
N ASP A 674 21.53 -39.92 -3.87
CA ASP A 674 21.64 -41.23 -4.54
C ASP A 674 22.88 -42.01 -4.04
N ARG A 675 23.89 -41.28 -3.61
CA ARG A 675 25.06 -41.83 -2.86
C ARG A 675 25.25 -41.05 -1.57
N PRO A 676 25.52 -41.77 -0.44
CA PRO A 676 25.87 -41.11 0.81
C PRO A 676 27.09 -40.19 0.60
N GLU A 677 26.98 -38.95 0.90
CA GLU A 677 28.05 -37.96 0.81
C GLU A 677 28.48 -37.52 2.20
N ARG A 678 29.79 -37.48 2.45
CA ARG A 678 30.40 -37.11 3.73
C ARG A 678 31.25 -35.86 3.51
N VAL A 679 30.84 -34.73 4.07
CA VAL A 679 31.42 -33.42 3.84
C VAL A 679 32.10 -32.89 5.09
N ARG A 680 33.41 -32.66 5.05
CA ARG A 680 34.20 -32.19 6.17
C ARG A 680 34.07 -30.68 6.37
N ILE A 681 33.81 -30.21 7.58
CA ILE A 681 33.81 -28.80 7.93
C ILE A 681 35.29 -28.34 8.07
N VAL A 682 35.67 -27.32 7.25
CA VAL A 682 37.03 -26.77 7.26
C VAL A 682 37.09 -25.32 7.73
N GLY A 683 35.93 -24.64 7.82
CA GLY A 683 35.83 -23.26 8.28
C GLY A 683 34.46 -22.90 8.83
N VAL A 684 34.42 -21.85 9.62
CA VAL A 684 33.18 -21.24 10.11
C VAL A 684 33.17 -19.77 9.66
N ALA A 685 32.15 -19.37 8.92
CA ALA A 685 31.92 -17.99 8.48
C ALA A 685 30.95 -17.27 9.43
N ALA A 686 31.01 -15.94 9.47
CA ALA A 686 29.98 -15.14 10.14
C ALA A 686 28.58 -15.44 9.55
N ASP A 687 27.56 -15.27 10.37
CA ASP A 687 26.18 -15.38 9.94
C ASP A 687 25.82 -14.27 8.94
N VAL A 688 25.04 -14.59 7.91
CA VAL A 688 24.55 -13.66 6.88
C VAL A 688 23.03 -13.54 6.96
N HIS A 689 22.52 -12.32 6.93
CA HIS A 689 21.07 -12.03 6.93
C HIS A 689 20.50 -12.07 5.51
N ASP A 690 20.10 -13.25 5.05
CA ASP A 690 19.67 -13.48 3.66
C ASP A 690 18.32 -12.93 3.24
N ASP A 691 17.35 -12.94 4.14
CA ASP A 691 15.99 -12.48 3.84
C ASP A 691 15.76 -11.01 4.21
N GLY A 692 16.77 -10.37 4.80
CA GLY A 692 16.72 -9.00 5.25
C GLY A 692 17.22 -8.83 6.69
N PRO A 693 17.56 -7.61 7.08
CA PRO A 693 18.10 -7.32 8.40
C PRO A 693 17.10 -7.56 9.54
N ASP A 694 15.79 -7.67 9.22
CA ASP A 694 14.71 -7.95 10.17
C ASP A 694 14.48 -9.44 10.42
N LYS A 695 15.22 -10.33 9.73
CA LYS A 695 15.09 -11.79 9.83
C LYS A 695 16.30 -12.40 10.50
N GLU A 696 16.09 -13.50 11.21
CA GLU A 696 17.19 -14.28 11.74
C GLU A 696 18.05 -14.89 10.63
N ALA A 697 19.34 -14.98 10.87
CA ALA A 697 20.26 -15.63 9.95
C ALA A 697 19.99 -17.15 9.90
N TYR A 698 20.01 -17.70 8.70
CA TYR A 698 19.83 -19.15 8.49
C TYR A 698 21.10 -19.93 8.75
N MET A 699 20.94 -21.24 8.97
CA MET A 699 22.05 -22.18 8.91
C MET A 699 22.53 -22.30 7.47
N GLU A 700 23.70 -21.77 7.15
CA GLU A 700 24.27 -21.78 5.81
C GLU A 700 25.40 -22.81 5.71
N ILE A 701 25.49 -23.45 4.54
CA ILE A 701 26.51 -24.44 4.20
C ILE A 701 27.09 -24.04 2.85
N TYR A 702 28.30 -23.52 2.87
CA TYR A 702 29.02 -23.14 1.67
C TYR A 702 29.84 -24.34 1.17
N ARG A 703 29.76 -24.63 -0.13
CA ARG A 703 30.52 -25.67 -0.82
C ARG A 703 31.38 -25.01 -1.92
N PRO A 704 32.62 -25.47 -2.16
CA PRO A 704 33.40 -24.93 -3.26
C PRO A 704 32.78 -25.30 -4.59
N LEU A 705 32.69 -24.34 -5.51
CA LEU A 705 32.17 -24.55 -6.88
C LEU A 705 32.90 -25.70 -7.61
N THR A 706 34.16 -25.91 -7.28
CA THR A 706 35.01 -26.96 -7.83
C THR A 706 34.64 -28.37 -7.42
N GLN A 707 33.89 -28.56 -6.29
CA GLN A 707 33.34 -29.83 -5.83
C GLN A 707 31.82 -29.90 -6.01
N PHE A 708 31.13 -28.75 -6.01
CA PHE A 708 29.69 -28.65 -6.15
C PHE A 708 29.33 -27.65 -7.26
N PRO A 709 29.47 -28.04 -8.54
CA PRO A 709 29.21 -27.17 -9.69
C PRO A 709 27.75 -26.73 -9.76
N TYR A 710 27.54 -25.46 -10.13
CA TYR A 710 26.23 -24.86 -10.27
C TYR A 710 26.14 -24.00 -11.54
N ASN A 711 25.11 -24.20 -12.36
CA ASN A 711 25.02 -23.57 -13.68
C ASN A 711 24.51 -22.11 -13.63
N SER A 712 23.96 -21.66 -12.52
CA SER A 712 23.47 -20.27 -12.36
C SER A 712 24.13 -19.63 -11.16
N MET A 713 25.06 -18.71 -11.40
CA MET A 713 25.87 -18.07 -10.38
C MET A 713 25.72 -16.54 -10.43
N ALA A 714 25.81 -15.92 -9.28
CA ALA A 714 25.93 -14.47 -9.17
C ALA A 714 27.41 -14.11 -9.02
N LEU A 715 27.89 -13.25 -9.88
CA LEU A 715 29.18 -12.60 -9.80
C LEU A 715 29.13 -11.49 -8.73
N VAL A 716 30.16 -11.42 -7.92
CA VAL A 716 30.40 -10.40 -6.91
C VAL A 716 31.74 -9.76 -7.20
N VAL A 717 31.74 -8.46 -7.48
CA VAL A 717 32.97 -7.69 -7.80
C VAL A 717 33.11 -6.57 -6.78
N ARG A 718 34.10 -6.69 -5.91
CA ARG A 718 34.50 -5.59 -4.99
C ARG A 718 35.53 -4.72 -5.66
N GLY A 719 35.22 -3.46 -5.81
CA GLY A 719 36.13 -2.48 -6.39
C GLY A 719 36.32 -1.24 -5.51
N ALA A 720 37.18 -0.32 -5.98
CA ALA A 720 37.36 0.97 -5.36
C ALA A 720 36.33 1.98 -5.92
N GLY A 721 35.67 2.79 -5.09
CA GLY A 721 34.74 3.84 -5.49
C GLY A 721 33.37 3.31 -5.94
N ASP A 722 32.73 3.99 -6.90
CA ASP A 722 31.40 3.64 -7.38
C ASP A 722 31.42 2.29 -8.13
N PRO A 723 30.67 1.27 -7.65
CA PRO A 723 30.64 -0.05 -8.29
C PRO A 723 30.00 -0.04 -9.69
N THR A 724 29.13 0.92 -10.01
CA THR A 724 28.45 0.98 -11.32
C THR A 724 29.41 1.15 -12.50
N ARG A 725 30.56 1.76 -12.29
CA ARG A 725 31.61 1.93 -13.31
C ARG A 725 32.16 0.62 -13.86
N TYR A 726 32.07 -0.47 -13.09
CA TYR A 726 32.52 -1.79 -13.50
C TYR A 726 31.49 -2.52 -14.36
N ALA A 727 30.26 -2.03 -14.50
CA ALA A 727 29.17 -2.73 -15.17
C ALA A 727 29.49 -3.03 -16.65
N GLN A 728 29.95 -2.06 -17.42
CA GLN A 728 30.30 -2.27 -18.83
C GLN A 728 31.59 -3.08 -19.01
N PRO A 729 32.71 -2.80 -18.29
CA PRO A 729 33.89 -3.64 -18.36
C PRO A 729 33.62 -5.11 -18.01
N VAL A 730 32.84 -5.39 -16.97
CA VAL A 730 32.45 -6.75 -16.60
C VAL A 730 31.65 -7.44 -17.73
N ARG A 731 30.69 -6.73 -18.36
CA ARG A 731 29.96 -7.26 -19.53
C ARG A 731 30.90 -7.61 -20.67
N ALA A 732 31.88 -6.74 -20.97
CA ALA A 732 32.88 -6.99 -22.02
C ALA A 732 33.73 -8.22 -21.70
N ALA A 733 34.23 -8.34 -20.47
CA ALA A 733 35.06 -9.47 -20.05
C ALA A 733 34.33 -10.82 -20.12
N ILE A 734 33.05 -10.85 -19.75
CA ILE A 734 32.24 -12.07 -19.87
C ILE A 734 32.01 -12.42 -21.36
N ARG A 735 31.74 -11.43 -22.21
CA ARG A 735 31.60 -11.65 -23.68
C ARG A 735 32.86 -12.16 -24.32
N GLU A 736 34.03 -11.84 -23.80
CA GLU A 736 35.31 -12.40 -24.29
C GLU A 736 35.47 -13.89 -23.92
N VAL A 737 34.88 -14.34 -22.80
CA VAL A 737 34.85 -15.75 -22.42
C VAL A 737 33.84 -16.51 -23.28
N ASP A 738 32.64 -15.98 -23.42
CA ASP A 738 31.59 -16.54 -24.27
C ASP A 738 30.59 -15.44 -24.69
N ARG A 739 30.51 -15.19 -26.01
CA ARG A 739 29.66 -14.14 -26.61
C ARG A 739 28.15 -14.40 -26.44
N GLU A 740 27.78 -15.64 -26.25
CA GLU A 740 26.40 -16.08 -26.18
C GLU A 740 25.79 -15.96 -24.75
N LEU A 741 26.63 -15.59 -23.76
CA LEU A 741 26.16 -15.49 -22.34
C LEU A 741 25.77 -14.07 -21.97
N PRO A 742 24.47 -13.79 -21.81
CA PRO A 742 24.04 -12.49 -21.36
C PRO A 742 24.20 -12.36 -19.83
N LEU A 743 24.83 -11.28 -19.37
CA LEU A 743 24.79 -10.89 -17.98
C LEU A 743 23.44 -10.25 -17.65
N ALA A 744 22.74 -10.85 -16.69
CA ALA A 744 21.48 -10.32 -16.19
C ALA A 744 21.69 -9.55 -14.86
N THR A 745 20.80 -8.61 -14.58
CA THR A 745 20.69 -7.93 -13.26
C THR A 745 22.01 -7.38 -12.75
N VAL A 746 22.65 -6.51 -13.55
CA VAL A 746 23.91 -5.85 -13.15
C VAL A 746 23.57 -4.64 -12.27
N GLU A 747 23.81 -4.74 -10.98
CA GLU A 747 23.43 -3.71 -10.00
C GLU A 747 24.34 -3.70 -8.76
N PRO A 748 24.47 -2.56 -8.07
CA PRO A 748 25.18 -2.48 -6.79
C PRO A 748 24.51 -3.35 -5.71
N MET A 749 25.29 -3.97 -4.82
CA MET A 749 24.77 -4.71 -3.67
C MET A 749 23.96 -3.82 -2.72
N THR A 750 24.29 -2.53 -2.63
CA THR A 750 23.51 -1.55 -1.86
C THR A 750 22.08 -1.36 -2.37
N SER A 751 21.82 -1.60 -3.67
CA SER A 751 20.46 -1.57 -4.24
C SER A 751 19.62 -2.74 -3.73
N LEU A 752 20.22 -3.93 -3.56
CA LEU A 752 19.56 -5.10 -2.98
C LEU A 752 19.21 -4.84 -1.50
N VAL A 753 20.14 -4.30 -0.71
CA VAL A 753 19.92 -3.91 0.68
C VAL A 753 18.79 -2.88 0.76
N SER A 754 18.83 -1.83 -0.04
CA SER A 754 17.78 -0.79 -0.08
C SER A 754 16.41 -1.37 -0.42
N ARG A 755 16.36 -2.36 -1.30
CA ARG A 755 15.14 -3.06 -1.73
C ARG A 755 14.58 -3.93 -0.61
N ALA A 756 15.43 -4.66 0.11
CA ALA A 756 15.04 -5.46 1.25
C ALA A 756 14.42 -4.61 2.38
N MET A 757 14.95 -3.39 2.59
CA MET A 757 14.45 -2.44 3.60
C MET A 757 13.30 -1.56 3.09
N GLY A 758 12.93 -1.65 1.83
CA GLY A 758 12.05 -0.70 1.14
C GLY A 758 10.68 -0.54 1.77
N THR A 759 10.04 -1.61 2.22
CA THR A 759 8.71 -1.58 2.85
C THR A 759 8.74 -0.84 4.19
N THR A 760 9.75 -1.10 5.01
CA THR A 760 9.92 -0.44 6.32
C THR A 760 10.27 1.04 6.12
N ARG A 761 11.14 1.37 5.16
CA ARG A 761 11.48 2.75 4.80
C ARG A 761 10.25 3.53 4.34
N LEU A 762 9.44 2.98 3.45
CA LEU A 762 8.21 3.62 2.96
C LEU A 762 7.25 3.90 4.12
N SER A 763 7.00 2.91 4.98
CA SER A 763 6.15 3.06 6.15
C SER A 763 6.68 4.15 7.09
N THR A 764 7.99 4.19 7.36
CA THR A 764 8.64 5.19 8.21
C THR A 764 8.46 6.60 7.66
N VAL A 765 8.69 6.81 6.35
CA VAL A 765 8.50 8.11 5.69
C VAL A 765 7.04 8.57 5.78
N LEU A 766 6.08 7.67 5.54
CA LEU A 766 4.66 8.00 5.58
C LEU A 766 4.20 8.35 7.01
N PHE A 767 4.53 7.53 8.00
CA PHE A 767 4.21 7.84 9.40
C PHE A 767 4.87 9.12 9.86
N GLY A 768 6.13 9.37 9.46
CA GLY A 768 6.85 10.62 9.73
C GLY A 768 6.13 11.83 9.15
N LEU A 769 5.71 11.77 7.89
CA LEU A 769 4.94 12.82 7.22
C LEU A 769 3.61 13.08 7.93
N PHE A 770 2.86 12.01 8.28
CA PHE A 770 1.58 12.14 8.98
C PHE A 770 1.77 12.69 10.41
N GLY A 771 2.84 12.30 11.08
CA GLY A 771 3.19 12.85 12.40
C GLY A 771 3.47 14.36 12.32
N ILE A 772 4.27 14.81 11.37
CA ILE A 772 4.57 16.23 11.15
C ILE A 772 3.30 17.00 10.80
N LEU A 773 2.48 16.50 9.87
CA LEU A 773 1.21 17.13 9.50
C LEU A 773 0.26 17.19 10.70
N GLY A 774 0.15 16.13 11.49
CA GLY A 774 -0.64 16.09 12.72
C GLY A 774 -0.18 17.12 13.75
N LEU A 775 1.14 17.28 13.93
CA LEU A 775 1.73 18.28 14.82
C LEU A 775 1.40 19.71 14.39
N VAL A 776 1.56 20.00 13.09
CA VAL A 776 1.25 21.32 12.52
C VAL A 776 -0.24 21.63 12.69
N LEU A 777 -1.11 20.67 12.38
CA LEU A 777 -2.55 20.84 12.55
C LEU A 777 -2.95 21.06 14.01
N ALA A 778 -2.38 20.30 14.95
CA ALA A 778 -2.62 20.48 16.39
C ALA A 778 -2.15 21.86 16.89
N ALA A 779 -1.01 22.35 16.38
CA ALA A 779 -0.53 23.71 16.69
C ALA A 779 -1.50 24.78 16.18
N ILE A 780 -2.03 24.63 14.96
CA ILE A 780 -3.02 25.53 14.36
C ILE A 780 -4.32 25.51 15.20
N GLY A 781 -4.76 24.33 15.64
CA GLY A 781 -5.96 24.19 16.48
C GLY A 781 -5.87 24.92 17.81
N ILE A 782 -4.77 24.72 18.55
CA ILE A 782 -4.51 25.44 19.79
C ILE A 782 -4.43 26.94 19.56
N TYR A 783 -3.66 27.37 18.56
CA TYR A 783 -3.53 28.79 18.19
C TYR A 783 -4.90 29.41 17.90
N GLY A 784 -5.73 28.75 17.09
CA GLY A 784 -7.07 29.21 16.74
C GLY A 784 -7.99 29.40 17.98
N VAL A 785 -8.04 28.38 18.83
CA VAL A 785 -8.87 28.40 20.05
C VAL A 785 -8.37 29.44 21.07
N MET A 786 -7.05 29.59 21.22
CA MET A 786 -6.48 30.59 22.13
C MET A 786 -6.71 32.02 21.63
N THR A 787 -6.54 32.27 20.33
CA THR A 787 -6.82 33.57 19.69
C THR A 787 -8.28 33.97 19.93
N TYR A 788 -9.22 33.05 19.67
CA TYR A 788 -10.63 33.29 19.91
C TYR A 788 -10.95 33.53 21.40
N THR A 789 -10.36 32.74 22.30
CA THR A 789 -10.55 32.90 23.76
C THR A 789 -10.09 34.27 24.23
N VAL A 790 -8.97 34.76 23.70
CA VAL A 790 -8.47 36.12 23.99
C VAL A 790 -9.44 37.19 23.47
N GLN A 791 -9.95 37.04 22.24
CA GLN A 791 -10.92 37.99 21.68
C GLN A 791 -12.22 38.04 22.49
N GLN A 792 -12.76 36.88 22.90
CA GLN A 792 -13.99 36.80 23.67
C GLN A 792 -13.84 37.42 25.08
N ARG A 793 -12.62 37.36 25.68
CA ARG A 793 -12.33 37.90 27.02
C ARG A 793 -11.66 39.28 26.97
N ARG A 794 -11.67 39.95 25.81
CA ARG A 794 -10.99 41.24 25.64
C ARG A 794 -11.43 42.27 26.66
N GLN A 795 -12.72 42.35 27.01
CA GLN A 795 -13.24 43.22 28.07
C GLN A 795 -12.75 42.83 29.48
N GLU A 796 -12.77 41.51 29.82
CA GLU A 796 -12.28 41.01 31.10
C GLU A 796 -10.78 41.34 31.25
N ILE A 797 -9.99 41.09 30.20
CA ILE A 797 -8.56 41.41 30.16
C ILE A 797 -8.34 42.93 30.27
N GLY A 798 -9.10 43.73 29.52
CA GLY A 798 -9.05 45.21 29.61
C GLY A 798 -9.32 45.75 31.00
N ILE A 799 -10.35 45.23 31.68
CA ILE A 799 -10.68 45.61 33.06
C ILE A 799 -9.56 45.22 34.04
N ARG A 800 -8.98 44.02 33.89
CA ARG A 800 -7.85 43.58 34.75
C ARG A 800 -6.61 44.45 34.53
N VAL A 801 -6.30 44.82 33.28
CA VAL A 801 -5.20 45.73 32.95
C VAL A 801 -5.44 47.11 33.51
N ALA A 802 -6.70 47.63 33.42
CA ALA A 802 -7.09 48.90 34.05
C ALA A 802 -6.98 48.89 35.58
N LEU A 803 -7.17 47.74 36.22
CA LEU A 803 -7.01 47.48 37.63
C LEU A 803 -5.55 47.20 38.07
N GLY A 804 -4.58 47.28 37.15
CA GLY A 804 -3.16 47.16 37.43
C GLY A 804 -2.54 45.77 37.22
N ALA A 805 -3.22 44.84 36.52
CA ALA A 805 -2.63 43.56 36.15
C ALA A 805 -1.42 43.75 35.19
N SER A 806 -0.29 43.12 35.50
CA SER A 806 0.88 43.20 34.66
C SER A 806 0.74 42.39 33.33
N PRO A 807 1.44 42.77 32.27
CA PRO A 807 1.48 41.97 31.00
C PRO A 807 1.84 40.51 31.24
N ARG A 808 2.66 40.21 32.24
CA ARG A 808 3.05 38.85 32.64
C ARG A 808 1.88 38.05 33.21
N ASP A 809 0.97 38.67 33.97
CA ASP A 809 -0.19 37.99 34.55
C ASP A 809 -1.18 37.58 33.43
N VAL A 810 -1.41 38.48 32.46
CA VAL A 810 -2.24 38.23 31.29
C VAL A 810 -1.66 37.11 30.45
N LEU A 811 -0.36 37.15 30.16
CA LEU A 811 0.35 36.10 29.39
C LEU A 811 0.26 34.75 30.11
N ARG A 812 0.55 34.71 31.41
CA ARG A 812 0.47 33.49 32.25
C ARG A 812 -0.92 32.88 32.22
N LEU A 813 -1.98 33.68 32.29
CA LEU A 813 -3.36 33.21 32.25
C LEU A 813 -3.69 32.46 30.93
N VAL A 814 -3.26 33.05 29.80
CA VAL A 814 -3.52 32.47 28.47
C VAL A 814 -2.70 31.22 28.26
N VAL A 815 -1.39 31.28 28.54
CA VAL A 815 -0.46 30.16 28.35
C VAL A 815 -0.79 28.97 29.23
N TRP A 816 -1.15 29.24 30.53
CA TRP A 816 -1.53 28.18 31.46
C TRP A 816 -2.77 27.40 31.00
N ARG A 817 -3.76 28.09 30.41
CA ARG A 817 -4.95 27.43 29.87
C ARG A 817 -4.62 26.59 28.64
N GLY A 818 -3.77 27.06 27.74
CA GLY A 818 -3.26 26.30 26.61
C GLY A 818 -2.46 25.06 27.07
N ALA A 819 -1.60 25.25 28.06
CA ALA A 819 -0.82 24.16 28.66
C ALA A 819 -1.71 23.07 29.28
N LEU A 820 -2.76 23.48 30.03
CA LEU A 820 -3.70 22.52 30.62
C LEU A 820 -4.45 21.70 29.58
N LEU A 821 -4.91 22.33 28.48
CA LEU A 821 -5.55 21.62 27.37
C LEU A 821 -4.58 20.65 26.67
N SER A 822 -3.34 21.07 26.48
CA SER A 822 -2.32 20.22 25.90
C SER A 822 -1.99 19.03 26.79
N LEU A 823 -1.82 19.24 28.10
CA LEU A 823 -1.54 18.17 29.07
C LEU A 823 -2.69 17.15 29.17
N THR A 824 -3.96 17.64 29.17
CA THR A 824 -5.11 16.73 29.16
C THR A 824 -5.17 15.92 27.85
N GLY A 825 -4.89 16.55 26.69
CA GLY A 825 -4.79 15.86 25.42
C GLY A 825 -3.66 14.83 25.37
N ILE A 826 -2.50 15.17 25.93
CA ILE A 826 -1.37 14.26 26.07
C ILE A 826 -1.75 13.06 26.95
N ALA A 827 -2.43 13.26 28.07
CA ALA A 827 -2.83 12.17 28.96
C ALA A 827 -3.76 11.16 28.25
N PHE A 828 -4.80 11.64 27.57
CA PHE A 828 -5.68 10.78 26.78
C PHE A 828 -4.95 10.17 25.56
N GLY A 829 -4.09 10.95 24.92
CA GLY A 829 -3.27 10.51 23.81
C GLY A 829 -2.30 9.40 24.17
N LEU A 830 -1.71 9.42 25.37
CA LEU A 830 -0.85 8.34 25.86
C LEU A 830 -1.59 7.00 25.93
N VAL A 831 -2.82 6.99 26.43
CA VAL A 831 -3.65 5.79 26.45
C VAL A 831 -3.91 5.28 25.01
N GLY A 832 -4.28 6.18 24.11
CA GLY A 832 -4.48 5.83 22.71
C GLY A 832 -3.20 5.32 22.02
N ALA A 833 -2.05 5.94 22.31
CA ALA A 833 -0.75 5.56 21.77
C ALA A 833 -0.29 4.17 22.27
N LEU A 834 -0.58 3.81 23.52
CA LEU A 834 -0.30 2.47 24.06
C LEU A 834 -1.09 1.40 23.30
N VAL A 835 -2.34 1.65 22.99
CA VAL A 835 -3.17 0.72 22.20
C VAL A 835 -2.65 0.64 20.75
N ALA A 836 -2.41 1.78 20.10
CA ALA A 836 -1.95 1.84 18.72
C ALA A 836 -0.58 1.18 18.52
N SER A 837 0.37 1.40 19.44
CA SER A 837 1.70 0.78 19.39
C SER A 837 1.65 -0.74 19.54
N GLY A 838 0.69 -1.27 20.33
CA GLY A 838 0.42 -2.70 20.43
C GLY A 838 -0.01 -3.32 19.08
N LEU A 839 -0.86 -2.61 18.33
CA LEU A 839 -1.29 -3.03 16.98
C LEU A 839 -0.15 -2.98 15.96
N MET A 840 0.85 -2.13 16.18
CA MET A 840 2.02 -1.97 15.31
C MET A 840 3.17 -2.93 15.64
N ARG A 841 3.04 -3.79 16.65
CA ARG A 841 4.11 -4.69 17.12
C ARG A 841 4.84 -5.44 16.01
N ASN A 842 4.10 -5.93 15.01
CA ASN A 842 4.67 -6.69 13.89
C ASN A 842 5.33 -5.81 12.81
N LEU A 843 5.24 -4.48 12.92
CA LEU A 843 5.90 -3.52 12.04
C LEU A 843 7.18 -2.95 12.66
N LEU A 844 7.40 -3.21 13.96
CA LEU A 844 8.55 -2.70 14.71
C LEU A 844 9.64 -3.76 14.77
N PHE A 845 10.89 -3.33 14.55
CA PHE A 845 12.08 -4.13 14.68
C PHE A 845 13.00 -3.54 15.73
N GLY A 846 13.52 -4.37 16.64
CA GLY A 846 14.50 -3.95 17.65
C GLY A 846 14.03 -2.94 18.68
N VAL A 847 12.74 -2.54 18.64
CA VAL A 847 12.15 -1.56 19.55
C VAL A 847 10.87 -2.13 20.18
N PRO A 848 10.75 -2.11 21.52
CA PRO A 848 9.53 -2.57 22.16
C PRO A 848 8.36 -1.62 21.80
N PRO A 849 7.12 -2.14 21.68
CA PRO A 849 5.94 -1.31 21.37
C PRO A 849 5.71 -0.18 22.38
N HIS A 850 6.10 -0.37 23.63
CA HIS A 850 5.95 0.59 24.72
C HIS A 850 7.30 1.23 25.10
N ASP A 851 8.00 1.78 24.10
CA ASP A 851 9.31 2.41 24.26
C ASP A 851 9.20 3.73 25.02
N ALA A 852 9.45 3.71 26.33
CA ALA A 852 9.29 4.88 27.21
C ALA A 852 10.05 6.13 26.74
N PRO A 853 11.31 6.07 26.26
CA PRO A 853 12.01 7.23 25.71
C PRO A 853 11.29 7.91 24.56
N THR A 854 10.72 7.14 23.62
CA THR A 854 9.95 7.70 22.49
C THR A 854 8.68 8.39 22.99
N PHE A 855 7.90 7.73 23.87
CA PHE A 855 6.69 8.30 24.43
C PHE A 855 6.96 9.60 25.18
N LEU A 856 8.01 9.64 26.02
CA LEU A 856 8.41 10.84 26.75
C LEU A 856 8.86 11.97 25.83
N ALA A 857 9.72 11.68 24.88
CA ALA A 857 10.23 12.68 23.93
C ALA A 857 9.09 13.33 23.13
N ILE A 858 8.15 12.51 22.62
CA ILE A 858 6.99 13.01 21.86
C ILE A 858 6.03 13.81 22.75
N ALA A 859 5.78 13.37 23.99
CA ALA A 859 4.96 14.11 24.92
C ALA A 859 5.56 15.50 25.24
N VAL A 860 6.89 15.58 25.41
CA VAL A 860 7.61 16.85 25.62
C VAL A 860 7.52 17.73 24.38
N VAL A 861 7.79 17.20 23.17
CA VAL A 861 7.68 17.96 21.92
C VAL A 861 6.28 18.55 21.77
N LEU A 862 5.24 17.74 22.00
CA LEU A 862 3.85 18.17 21.86
C LEU A 862 3.45 19.20 22.93
N ALA A 863 3.93 19.05 24.15
CA ALA A 863 3.74 20.04 25.23
C ALA A 863 4.41 21.38 24.88
N CYS A 864 5.64 21.36 24.38
CA CYS A 864 6.34 22.57 23.93
C CYS A 864 5.60 23.26 22.79
N VAL A 865 5.15 22.52 21.78
CA VAL A 865 4.38 23.07 20.65
C VAL A 865 3.05 23.65 21.14
N GLY A 866 2.35 22.99 22.07
CA GLY A 866 1.11 23.49 22.65
C GLY A 866 1.31 24.82 23.42
N VAL A 867 2.38 24.92 24.20
CA VAL A 867 2.78 26.17 24.91
C VAL A 867 3.13 27.27 23.92
N LEU A 868 3.95 26.98 22.90
CA LEU A 868 4.34 27.94 21.86
C LEU A 868 3.13 28.44 21.06
N ALA A 869 2.21 27.56 20.70
CA ALA A 869 0.98 27.91 19.99
C ALA A 869 0.06 28.83 20.84
N ALA A 870 0.07 28.69 22.19
CA ALA A 870 -0.68 29.55 23.09
C ALA A 870 0.05 30.88 23.41
N TYR A 871 1.38 30.90 23.29
CA TYR A 871 2.21 32.06 23.63
C TYR A 871 1.97 33.26 22.69
N VAL A 872 1.84 33.03 21.38
CA VAL A 872 1.63 34.09 20.38
C VAL A 872 0.29 34.81 20.58
N PRO A 873 -0.87 34.15 20.79
CA PRO A 873 -2.11 34.81 21.19
C PRO A 873 -2.00 35.52 22.53
N GLY A 874 -1.27 34.92 23.47
CA GLY A 874 -1.00 35.53 24.80
C GLY A 874 -0.26 36.86 24.69
N LEU A 875 0.75 36.97 23.86
CA LEU A 875 1.46 38.22 23.57
C LEU A 875 0.54 39.28 22.94
N LYS A 876 -0.37 38.89 22.04
CA LYS A 876 -1.35 39.80 21.46
C LYS A 876 -2.33 40.31 22.53
N ALA A 877 -2.69 39.48 23.51
CA ALA A 877 -3.54 39.86 24.65
C ALA A 877 -2.91 40.92 25.56
N THR A 878 -1.60 40.95 25.73
CA THR A 878 -0.88 41.94 26.54
C THR A 878 -0.84 43.33 25.90
N ARG A 879 -1.13 43.46 24.62
CA ARG A 879 -1.13 44.72 23.86
C ARG A 879 -2.52 45.35 23.73
N VAL A 880 -3.54 44.87 24.48
CA VAL A 880 -4.89 45.40 24.45
C VAL A 880 -4.93 46.73 25.17
N ASP A 881 -5.36 47.77 24.44
CA ASP A 881 -5.54 49.11 25.03
C ASP A 881 -6.78 49.12 25.94
N PRO A 882 -6.63 49.37 27.27
CA PRO A 882 -7.73 49.36 28.20
C PRO A 882 -8.75 50.50 27.94
N VAL A 883 -8.28 51.66 27.41
CA VAL A 883 -9.12 52.82 27.13
C VAL A 883 -10.04 52.56 25.94
N ALA A 884 -9.54 51.96 24.85
CA ALA A 884 -10.33 51.58 23.68
C ALA A 884 -11.39 50.53 24.04
N VAL A 885 -11.04 49.58 24.92
CA VAL A 885 -11.98 48.51 25.37
C VAL A 885 -13.12 49.05 26.29
N LEU A 886 -12.82 50.03 27.12
CA LEU A 886 -13.83 50.66 28.02
C LEU A 886 -14.76 51.62 27.27
N ARG A 887 -14.30 52.19 26.14
CA ARG A 887 -15.11 53.05 25.27
C ARG A 887 -16.00 52.26 24.28
N GLY A 888 -15.80 50.99 24.16
CA GLY A 888 -16.60 50.11 23.24
C GLY A 888 -16.22 50.24 21.77
N GLU A 889 -15.02 50.78 21.46
CA GLU A 889 -14.44 50.87 20.12
C GLU A 889 -13.70 49.60 19.67
#